data_b87e277c2de850bc3424c00b59b03ddc
#
_entry.id   b87e277c2de850bc3424c00b59b03ddc
#
_cell.length_a   1.000
_cell.length_b   1.000
_cell.length_c   1.000
_cell.angle_alpha   90.00
_cell.angle_beta   90.00
_cell.angle_gamma   90.00
#
_symmetry.space_group_name_H-M   'P 1'
#
loop_
_entity.id
_entity.type
_entity.pdbx_description
1 polymer ?
#
loop_
_entity_poly.entity_id
_entity_poly.type
_entity_poly.pdbx_seq_one_letter_code
_entity_poly.pdbx_strand_id
1 'polypeptide(L)'
;MHTPSDPRGRFGLLKSAPLSLAILAATTLSTHLAQADTVNVAAQAYDIPAGPLGTSLNRFAQQAAVAIVFQPQALEGLQSPGLKGNFATQDGFDRLLQGSGYRAVKVNQGYALQAITTASSGTMELGPTEVTATQLGNVTEGTGSYTPGTIATSTRLILTPKQTPQSVSVVTRQHMDDFGLNNVDDVMRHTPGITVSAFDTERSNYYARGFSINNFQYDGIPSTARNVAYSAGNTLSDMAIYDRVEVLKGATGLLTGAGSLGATINLVRKKPTADFQGHATLGAGSWDNYRSELDVSGPMTDSGNVRGRAVAAYQDKRSFMDRYSRKSPTYYGIMEFDLSPDTLLTVGGDYQDTLPTASSWSGSFPLINSKGERNSVKRSFNNAANWSSWEQYTRTVFAMLEHDLGDGWVGKLQLDHKINGYHALMGSIQGDQPQPDGTANLTSGKYTGDTVSDSADLYVSGPFSLGGREHELVLGGSISASEWKGKGYWNLAPNTVDFNHWRGHATMPDWGSAQSLIDDTVRQTGAYVTTRLNLADDLKLLLGGRVVNYQVTGNNPSYRESGRFVPYVGAIYDLNDTYSVYASYTDIFMPQENYNRDRENKLLEPDEGQNWEFGLKADFLDGRLNASAAYFEIHESNRALSDDEYNNQTPIPSNYAYKSSKAVTKGYEVEVSGEIAPGWQLQAGYTHKVVRDDKDVKISTFEPEDQVKLYTTYKLKGNLDKLTVGGGVRWQSVGWQDIYNNPHKGYEEFSQDAYWLVDLMTRYQVTKNVSATLNLNNIFDKS
;
A
#
# COMPACT_ATOMS: atom_id res chain seq x y z
N MET A 1 0.91 41.68 -27.18
CA MET A 1 0.47 42.19 -25.87
C MET A 1 -0.99 41.75 -25.65
N HIS A 2 -1.21 40.59 -25.07
CA HIS A 2 -2.49 40.20 -24.48
C HIS A 2 -2.14 39.30 -23.30
N THR A 3 -2.44 39.77 -22.12
CA THR A 3 -2.32 39.08 -20.84
C THR A 3 -3.37 37.98 -20.76
N PRO A 4 -3.06 36.75 -20.25
CA PRO A 4 -4.08 35.75 -20.00
C PRO A 4 -4.83 36.08 -18.70
N SER A 5 -6.15 36.06 -18.77
CA SER A 5 -7.08 36.19 -17.68
C SER A 5 -7.10 34.96 -16.79
N ASP A 6 -6.92 35.17 -15.51
CA ASP A 6 -7.05 34.22 -14.41
C ASP A 6 -8.52 33.72 -14.26
N PRO A 7 -8.84 32.43 -14.30
CA PRO A 7 -10.15 31.94 -13.95
C PRO A 7 -10.21 31.54 -12.48
N ARG A 8 -10.45 32.52 -11.59
CA ARG A 8 -10.90 32.22 -10.22
C ARG A 8 -12.32 31.66 -10.27
N GLY A 9 -12.41 30.34 -10.29
CA GLY A 9 -13.64 29.59 -10.17
C GLY A 9 -14.28 29.77 -8.79
N ARG A 10 -15.53 30.21 -8.80
CA ARG A 10 -16.41 30.35 -7.64
C ARG A 10 -16.55 29.02 -6.89
N PHE A 11 -16.38 29.06 -5.57
CA PHE A 11 -16.83 28.02 -4.67
C PHE A 11 -18.35 27.82 -4.84
N GLY A 12 -18.74 26.77 -5.55
CA GLY A 12 -20.11 26.30 -5.60
C GLY A 12 -20.41 25.54 -4.31
N LEU A 13 -21.39 26.02 -3.57
CA LEU A 13 -21.93 25.35 -2.39
C LEU A 13 -22.34 23.92 -2.72
N LEU A 14 -21.72 22.98 -2.02
CA LEU A 14 -22.02 21.54 -2.02
C LEU A 14 -23.51 21.30 -1.80
N LYS A 15 -24.16 20.65 -2.74
CA LYS A 15 -25.46 20.00 -2.50
C LYS A 15 -25.22 18.74 -1.68
N SER A 16 -25.19 18.92 -0.34
CA SER A 16 -25.03 17.86 0.66
C SER A 16 -26.37 17.16 0.91
N ALA A 17 -26.50 15.91 0.54
CA ALA A 17 -27.67 15.15 0.94
C ALA A 17 -27.42 13.75 1.56
N PRO A 18 -26.24 13.16 1.66
CA PRO A 18 -26.11 12.00 2.55
C PRO A 18 -25.29 12.21 3.83
N LEU A 19 -24.54 13.30 3.98
CA LEU A 19 -23.72 13.48 5.21
C LEU A 19 -24.54 13.86 6.43
N SER A 20 -25.72 14.45 6.26
CA SER A 20 -26.58 14.89 7.37
C SER A 20 -27.20 13.75 8.18
N LEU A 21 -27.32 12.54 7.63
CA LEU A 21 -27.89 11.40 8.35
C LEU A 21 -26.89 10.68 9.26
N ALA A 22 -25.61 10.73 8.96
CA ALA A 22 -24.58 10.11 9.79
C ALA A 22 -24.27 10.93 11.04
N ILE A 23 -24.42 12.25 10.97
CA ILE A 23 -24.19 13.14 12.13
C ILE A 23 -25.37 13.08 13.12
N LEU A 24 -26.58 12.81 12.64
CA LEU A 24 -27.78 12.70 13.52
C LEU A 24 -27.81 11.37 14.31
N ALA A 25 -27.18 10.31 13.81
CA ALA A 25 -27.09 9.05 14.53
C ALA A 25 -26.09 9.08 15.71
N ALA A 26 -25.09 9.97 15.65
CA ALA A 26 -24.09 10.11 16.71
C ALA A 26 -24.57 10.97 17.89
N THR A 27 -25.61 11.81 17.70
CA THR A 27 -26.11 12.72 18.76
C THR A 27 -27.24 12.15 19.62
N THR A 28 -27.79 10.98 19.30
CA THR A 28 -28.87 10.37 20.09
C THR A 28 -28.43 9.26 21.06
N LEU A 29 -27.12 8.95 21.14
CA LEU A 29 -26.61 7.93 22.07
C LEU A 29 -26.03 8.48 23.37
N SER A 30 -26.13 9.76 23.68
CA SER A 30 -25.48 10.38 24.84
C SER A 30 -26.45 10.83 25.94
N THR A 31 -27.36 9.96 26.38
CA THR A 31 -28.09 10.21 27.62
C THR A 31 -28.34 8.92 28.43
N HIS A 32 -27.27 8.29 28.90
CA HIS A 32 -27.29 7.54 30.15
C HIS A 32 -25.88 7.61 30.75
N LEU A 33 -25.64 8.68 31.52
CA LEU A 33 -24.56 8.73 32.48
C LEU A 33 -24.89 7.76 33.64
N ALA A 34 -24.33 6.56 33.57
CA ALA A 34 -24.19 5.73 34.75
C ALA A 34 -23.01 6.30 35.57
N GLN A 35 -23.27 6.65 36.82
CA GLN A 35 -22.25 6.98 37.81
C GLN A 35 -21.23 5.84 37.89
N ALA A 36 -19.97 6.13 37.58
CA ALA A 36 -18.88 5.21 37.79
C ALA A 36 -18.69 5.06 39.31
N ASP A 37 -19.07 3.93 39.84
CA ASP A 37 -18.62 3.47 41.13
C ASP A 37 -17.10 3.25 41.04
N THR A 38 -16.35 3.91 41.91
CA THR A 38 -14.94 3.65 42.14
C THR A 38 -14.80 2.19 42.60
N VAL A 39 -14.37 1.33 41.67
CA VAL A 39 -14.00 -0.05 41.97
C VAL A 39 -12.77 0.01 42.89
N ASN A 40 -13.00 -0.20 44.14
CA ASN A 40 -11.97 -0.38 45.13
C ASN A 40 -11.32 -1.74 44.85
N VAL A 41 -10.18 -1.75 44.10
CA VAL A 41 -9.43 -2.98 43.78
C VAL A 41 -8.96 -3.57 45.10
N ALA A 42 -9.55 -4.70 45.51
CA ALA A 42 -9.27 -5.37 46.76
C ALA A 42 -7.77 -5.72 46.84
N ALA A 43 -7.11 -5.30 47.93
CA ALA A 43 -5.73 -5.67 48.18
C ALA A 43 -5.63 -7.19 48.37
N GLN A 44 -4.71 -7.82 47.67
CA GLN A 44 -4.43 -9.26 47.70
C GLN A 44 -3.09 -9.51 48.37
N ALA A 45 -2.96 -10.67 49.03
CA ALA A 45 -1.72 -11.08 49.69
C ALA A 45 -0.69 -11.60 48.67
N TYR A 46 0.52 -11.05 48.69
CA TYR A 46 1.63 -11.47 47.85
C TYR A 46 2.86 -11.87 48.70
N ASP A 47 3.63 -12.82 48.18
CA ASP A 47 4.93 -13.22 48.74
C ASP A 47 5.90 -13.43 47.53
N ILE A 48 6.56 -12.36 47.14
CA ILE A 48 7.52 -12.32 46.03
C ILE A 48 8.92 -12.10 46.64
N PRO A 49 9.83 -13.06 46.52
CA PRO A 49 11.18 -12.90 47.05
C PRO A 49 11.97 -11.82 46.33
N ALA A 50 12.93 -11.21 47.01
CA ALA A 50 13.91 -10.34 46.37
C ALA A 50 14.74 -11.12 45.36
N GLY A 51 15.11 -10.46 44.26
CA GLY A 51 15.86 -11.10 43.18
C GLY A 51 15.83 -10.32 41.85
N PRO A 52 16.22 -10.92 40.74
CA PRO A 52 16.23 -10.25 39.44
C PRO A 52 14.87 -9.60 39.12
N LEU A 53 14.91 -8.30 38.78
CA LEU A 53 13.68 -7.49 38.64
C LEU A 53 12.66 -8.08 37.68
N GLY A 54 13.10 -8.50 36.49
CA GLY A 54 12.20 -9.09 35.51
C GLY A 54 11.50 -10.36 36.00
N THR A 55 12.22 -11.22 36.75
CA THR A 55 11.65 -12.42 37.35
C THR A 55 10.61 -12.08 38.42
N SER A 56 10.90 -11.09 39.26
CA SER A 56 9.99 -10.64 40.33
C SER A 56 8.71 -10.01 39.76
N LEU A 57 8.83 -9.21 38.71
CA LEU A 57 7.69 -8.59 38.01
C LEU A 57 6.79 -9.63 37.35
N ASN A 58 7.35 -10.60 36.64
CA ASN A 58 6.57 -11.68 35.99
C ASN A 58 5.83 -12.52 37.05
N ARG A 59 6.48 -12.87 38.17
CA ARG A 59 5.85 -13.62 39.25
C ARG A 59 4.73 -12.85 39.92
N PHE A 60 4.91 -11.53 40.12
CA PHE A 60 3.88 -10.68 40.66
C PHE A 60 2.69 -10.53 39.70
N ALA A 61 2.94 -10.26 38.42
CA ALA A 61 1.90 -10.13 37.39
C ALA A 61 1.06 -11.41 37.27
N GLN A 62 1.72 -12.58 37.35
CA GLN A 62 1.03 -13.88 37.35
C GLN A 62 0.15 -14.05 38.57
N GLN A 63 0.62 -13.68 39.79
CA GLN A 63 -0.19 -13.76 41.01
C GLN A 63 -1.33 -12.74 41.06
N ALA A 64 -1.11 -11.56 40.47
CA ALA A 64 -2.10 -10.50 40.35
C ALA A 64 -3.10 -10.72 39.18
N ALA A 65 -2.91 -11.77 38.39
CA ALA A 65 -3.69 -12.08 37.19
C ALA A 65 -3.77 -10.89 36.19
N VAL A 66 -2.65 -10.17 36.01
CA VAL A 66 -2.52 -9.06 35.05
C VAL A 66 -1.36 -9.30 34.09
N ALA A 67 -1.48 -8.82 32.86
CA ALA A 67 -0.36 -8.79 31.95
C ALA A 67 0.63 -7.67 32.32
N ILE A 68 1.93 -7.91 32.15
CA ILE A 68 2.95 -6.86 32.19
C ILE A 68 3.87 -6.99 31.00
N VAL A 69 4.12 -5.86 30.35
CA VAL A 69 4.99 -5.79 29.16
C VAL A 69 6.23 -4.98 29.50
N PHE A 70 7.40 -5.57 29.27
CA PHE A 70 8.70 -4.92 29.38
C PHE A 70 9.73 -5.62 28.51
N GLN A 71 10.81 -4.92 28.19
CA GLN A 71 11.94 -5.50 27.48
C GLN A 71 12.89 -6.18 28.48
N PRO A 72 13.16 -7.49 28.38
CA PRO A 72 14.04 -8.19 29.33
C PRO A 72 15.44 -7.56 29.45
N GLN A 73 15.97 -7.08 28.32
CA GLN A 73 17.29 -6.43 28.26
C GLN A 73 17.35 -5.11 29.04
N ALA A 74 16.24 -4.38 29.14
CA ALA A 74 16.15 -3.12 29.88
C ALA A 74 16.22 -3.34 31.40
N LEU A 75 15.92 -4.55 31.87
CA LEU A 75 15.95 -4.93 33.28
C LEU A 75 17.16 -5.79 33.65
N GLU A 76 18.07 -6.05 32.71
CA GLU A 76 19.23 -6.87 32.95
C GLU A 76 20.17 -6.24 33.99
N GLY A 77 20.51 -7.00 35.03
CA GLY A 77 21.30 -6.51 36.16
C GLY A 77 20.52 -5.78 37.24
N LEU A 78 19.25 -5.42 37.04
CA LEU A 78 18.40 -4.78 38.04
C LEU A 78 17.85 -5.81 39.03
N GLN A 79 17.76 -5.40 40.34
CA GLN A 79 17.25 -6.22 41.41
C GLN A 79 15.97 -5.61 42.02
N SER A 80 15.02 -6.46 42.31
CA SER A 80 13.81 -6.08 43.08
C SER A 80 14.01 -6.33 44.55
N PRO A 81 13.52 -5.44 45.44
CA PRO A 81 13.53 -5.68 46.89
C PRO A 81 12.58 -6.81 47.32
N GLY A 82 11.76 -7.34 46.42
CA GLY A 82 10.70 -8.27 46.72
C GLY A 82 9.46 -7.60 47.31
N LEU A 83 8.40 -8.38 47.52
CA LEU A 83 7.10 -7.89 48.02
C LEU A 83 6.48 -8.92 48.93
N LYS A 84 6.14 -8.53 50.16
CA LYS A 84 5.42 -9.39 51.11
C LYS A 84 4.36 -8.61 51.88
N GLY A 85 3.11 -9.04 51.77
CA GLY A 85 1.95 -8.41 52.40
C GLY A 85 0.76 -8.24 51.46
N ASN A 86 -0.24 -7.45 51.90
CA ASN A 86 -1.43 -7.16 51.14
C ASN A 86 -1.23 -5.84 50.36
N PHE A 87 -1.34 -5.90 49.03
CA PHE A 87 -1.17 -4.74 48.15
C PHE A 87 -2.26 -4.70 47.10
N ALA A 88 -2.68 -3.51 46.68
CA ALA A 88 -3.34 -3.33 45.40
C ALA A 88 -2.33 -3.55 44.26
N THR A 89 -2.78 -3.93 43.08
CA THR A 89 -1.88 -4.30 41.95
C THR A 89 -0.90 -3.18 41.61
N GLN A 90 -1.34 -1.91 41.54
CA GLN A 90 -0.47 -0.77 41.28
C GLN A 90 0.60 -0.59 42.37
N ASP A 91 0.19 -0.61 43.63
CA ASP A 91 1.10 -0.43 44.76
C ASP A 91 2.16 -1.56 44.85
N GLY A 92 1.77 -2.78 44.42
CA GLY A 92 2.66 -3.92 44.36
C GLY A 92 3.75 -3.72 43.26
N PHE A 93 3.38 -3.23 42.10
CA PHE A 93 4.36 -2.86 41.09
C PHE A 93 5.27 -1.72 41.53
N ASP A 94 4.72 -0.65 42.10
CA ASP A 94 5.51 0.49 42.56
C ASP A 94 6.55 0.06 43.63
N ARG A 95 6.20 -0.90 44.47
CA ARG A 95 7.10 -1.45 45.50
C ARG A 95 8.20 -2.30 44.91
N LEU A 96 7.88 -3.17 43.91
CA LEU A 96 8.86 -4.03 43.24
C LEU A 96 9.83 -3.21 42.38
N LEU A 97 9.37 -2.09 41.85
CA LEU A 97 10.12 -1.19 40.99
C LEU A 97 10.91 -0.12 41.75
N GLN A 98 10.80 -0.07 43.07
CA GLN A 98 11.45 0.95 43.88
C GLN A 98 12.98 0.93 43.67
N GLY A 99 13.53 2.05 43.26
CA GLY A 99 14.98 2.21 42.97
C GLY A 99 15.46 1.65 41.63
N SER A 100 14.57 1.09 40.81
CA SER A 100 14.91 0.54 39.50
C SER A 100 15.03 1.59 38.41
N GLY A 101 14.52 2.81 38.62
CA GLY A 101 14.40 3.82 37.56
C GLY A 101 13.18 3.62 36.64
N TYR A 102 12.30 2.67 36.98
CA TYR A 102 11.09 2.39 36.20
C TYR A 102 9.84 2.56 37.05
N ARG A 103 8.69 2.84 36.42
CA ARG A 103 7.36 2.77 36.97
C ARG A 103 6.44 1.90 36.13
N ALA A 104 5.47 1.25 36.72
CA ALA A 104 4.42 0.53 36.02
C ALA A 104 3.27 1.50 35.68
N VAL A 105 2.91 1.60 34.41
CA VAL A 105 1.77 2.40 33.94
C VAL A 105 0.70 1.43 33.44
N LYS A 106 -0.54 1.64 33.88
CA LYS A 106 -1.68 0.83 33.44
C LYS A 106 -1.95 1.12 31.97
N VAL A 107 -1.99 0.09 31.15
CA VAL A 107 -2.36 0.10 29.72
C VAL A 107 -3.54 -0.82 29.50
N ASN A 108 -4.28 -0.69 28.41
CA ASN A 108 -5.63 -1.25 28.18
C ASN A 108 -5.92 -2.67 28.70
N GLN A 109 -4.96 -3.58 28.78
CA GLN A 109 -5.16 -4.94 29.34
C GLN A 109 -4.03 -5.38 30.28
N GLY A 110 -3.34 -4.46 30.93
CA GLY A 110 -2.24 -4.83 31.81
C GLY A 110 -1.42 -3.63 32.25
N TYR A 111 -0.11 -3.84 32.33
CA TYR A 111 0.85 -2.83 32.75
C TYR A 111 2.03 -2.81 31.78
N ALA A 112 2.58 -1.62 31.52
CA ALA A 112 3.84 -1.43 30.81
C ALA A 112 4.83 -0.71 31.73
N LEU A 113 6.13 -1.04 31.62
CA LEU A 113 7.17 -0.30 32.33
C LEU A 113 7.56 0.95 31.59
N GLN A 114 7.58 2.07 32.31
CA GLN A 114 8.05 3.37 31.82
C GLN A 114 9.26 3.81 32.65
N ALA A 115 10.33 4.28 31.99
CA ALA A 115 11.49 4.82 32.67
C ALA A 115 11.15 6.16 33.34
N ILE A 116 11.65 6.38 34.59
CA ILE A 116 11.53 7.65 35.31
C ILE A 116 12.68 8.56 34.90
N THR A 117 12.43 9.53 34.00
CA THR A 117 13.42 10.51 33.56
C THR A 117 13.65 11.55 34.67
N THR A 118 14.76 11.49 35.40
CA THR A 118 15.34 12.62 36.10
C THR A 118 16.37 13.29 35.16
N ALA A 119 16.16 14.56 34.86
CA ALA A 119 17.03 15.33 34.01
C ALA A 119 18.45 15.42 34.61
N SER A 120 19.42 14.72 34.01
CA SER A 120 20.85 14.93 34.21
C SER A 120 21.66 14.39 33.04
N SER A 121 22.56 15.21 32.59
CA SER A 121 23.44 15.19 31.42
C SER A 121 24.13 13.87 31.07
N GLY A 122 24.01 13.50 29.79
CA GLY A 122 25.08 12.85 29.04
C GLY A 122 25.12 11.33 29.05
N THR A 123 24.25 10.68 28.30
CA THR A 123 24.50 9.38 27.67
C THR A 123 23.44 9.16 26.59
N MET A 124 23.84 8.55 25.47
CA MET A 124 22.97 8.31 24.34
C MET A 124 21.88 7.29 24.72
N GLU A 125 20.72 7.77 25.14
CA GLU A 125 19.51 6.96 25.24
C GLU A 125 18.89 6.85 23.85
N LEU A 126 18.75 5.62 23.37
CA LEU A 126 17.72 5.29 22.43
C LEU A 126 16.40 5.65 23.12
N GLY A 127 15.67 6.65 22.61
CA GLY A 127 14.41 7.07 23.20
C GLY A 127 13.46 5.88 23.35
N PRO A 128 12.56 5.89 24.35
CA PRO A 128 11.58 4.84 24.50
C PRO A 128 10.80 4.75 23.18
N THR A 129 10.84 3.61 22.54
CA THR A 129 9.95 3.30 21.44
C THR A 129 8.57 3.17 22.08
N GLU A 130 7.83 4.26 22.14
CA GLU A 130 6.42 4.22 22.46
C GLU A 130 5.77 3.45 21.31
N VAL A 131 5.45 2.17 21.55
CA VAL A 131 4.68 1.37 20.60
C VAL A 131 3.24 1.86 20.72
N THR A 132 2.93 2.94 20.05
CA THR A 132 1.56 3.36 19.83
C THR A 132 0.95 2.40 18.82
N ALA A 133 0.41 1.28 19.31
CA ALA A 133 -0.42 0.41 18.50
C ALA A 133 -1.69 1.19 18.16
N THR A 134 -1.83 1.60 16.91
CA THR A 134 -3.08 2.15 16.38
C THR A 134 -3.94 1.00 15.86
N GLN A 135 -5.22 1.25 15.57
CA GLN A 135 -6.08 0.27 14.88
C GLN A 135 -5.60 -0.10 13.46
N LEU A 136 -4.47 0.43 13.02
CA LEU A 136 -3.79 0.09 11.76
C LEU A 136 -2.55 -0.79 11.96
N GLY A 137 -2.21 -1.13 13.20
CA GLY A 137 -0.97 -1.84 13.56
C GLY A 137 0.14 -0.90 14.03
N ASN A 138 1.34 -1.43 14.18
CA ASN A 138 2.48 -0.67 14.71
C ASN A 138 3.03 0.33 13.70
N VAL A 139 3.44 1.50 14.19
CA VAL A 139 4.24 2.47 13.41
C VAL A 139 5.61 1.87 13.14
N THR A 140 6.13 2.04 11.92
CA THR A 140 7.46 1.53 11.52
C THR A 140 8.54 2.61 11.53
N GLU A 141 8.13 3.87 11.51
CA GLU A 141 9.05 5.01 11.59
C GLU A 141 9.84 4.99 12.90
N GLY A 142 11.13 5.23 12.81
CA GLY A 142 12.03 5.26 13.99
C GLY A 142 12.41 3.89 14.55
N THR A 143 11.80 2.79 14.09
CA THR A 143 12.13 1.44 14.61
C THR A 143 13.46 0.89 14.13
N GLY A 144 14.02 1.41 13.03
CA GLY A 144 15.22 0.88 12.40
C GLY A 144 15.03 -0.52 11.79
N SER A 145 13.81 -1.03 11.71
CA SER A 145 13.49 -2.40 11.33
C SER A 145 12.91 -2.51 9.92
N TYR A 146 13.17 -3.66 9.26
CA TYR A 146 12.53 -4.05 8.00
C TYR A 146 11.29 -4.94 8.22
N THR A 147 10.92 -5.22 9.46
CA THR A 147 9.67 -5.91 9.79
C THR A 147 8.69 -4.99 10.53
N PRO A 148 7.35 -5.06 10.29
CA PRO A 148 6.37 -4.11 10.79
C PRO A 148 5.94 -4.53 12.17
N GLY A 149 6.13 -5.30 12.94
CA GLY A 149 5.42 -5.71 14.17
C GLY A 149 4.01 -6.23 13.86
N THR A 150 2.98 -5.40 13.93
CA THR A 150 1.59 -5.79 13.64
C THR A 150 1.00 -5.00 12.48
N ILE A 151 0.03 -5.60 11.80
CA ILE A 151 -0.73 -5.05 10.66
C ILE A 151 -2.22 -5.36 10.82
N ALA A 152 -3.10 -4.59 10.15
CA ALA A 152 -4.55 -4.81 10.16
C ALA A 152 -5.16 -5.00 8.76
N THR A 153 -4.34 -5.04 7.70
CA THR A 153 -4.76 -4.97 6.29
C THR A 153 -5.57 -6.19 5.82
N SER A 154 -5.37 -7.35 6.44
CA SER A 154 -6.05 -8.59 6.03
C SER A 154 -7.50 -8.69 6.53
N THR A 155 -7.75 -8.35 7.79
CA THR A 155 -8.99 -8.70 8.49
C THR A 155 -9.54 -7.63 9.42
N ARG A 156 -8.91 -6.47 9.54
CA ARG A 156 -9.13 -5.45 10.58
C ARG A 156 -8.72 -5.89 12.00
N LEU A 157 -8.38 -7.15 12.20
CA LEU A 157 -7.70 -7.59 13.42
C LEU A 157 -6.24 -7.14 13.39
N ILE A 158 -5.71 -6.74 14.52
CA ILE A 158 -4.30 -6.35 14.68
C ILE A 158 -3.48 -7.62 14.88
N LEU A 159 -2.81 -8.08 13.84
CA LEU A 159 -2.12 -9.36 13.80
C LEU A 159 -0.65 -9.18 13.42
N THR A 160 0.23 -10.01 13.96
CA THR A 160 1.60 -10.12 13.45
C THR A 160 1.60 -10.80 12.07
N PRO A 161 2.67 -10.67 11.26
CA PRO A 161 2.81 -11.43 10.03
C PRO A 161 2.64 -12.94 10.22
N LYS A 162 3.13 -13.51 11.34
CA LYS A 162 2.95 -14.93 11.70
C LYS A 162 1.48 -15.30 11.94
N GLN A 163 0.71 -14.40 12.54
CA GLN A 163 -0.71 -14.60 12.86
C GLN A 163 -1.66 -14.32 11.68
N THR A 164 -1.16 -13.87 10.56
CA THR A 164 -1.96 -13.56 9.36
C THR A 164 -1.90 -14.74 8.40
N PRO A 165 -2.99 -15.53 8.19
CA PRO A 165 -2.96 -16.72 7.34
C PRO A 165 -3.06 -16.35 5.84
N GLN A 166 -2.20 -15.46 5.39
CA GLN A 166 -2.10 -14.99 4.01
C GLN A 166 -0.71 -14.37 3.79
N SER A 167 -0.20 -14.42 2.57
CA SER A 167 1.08 -13.79 2.22
C SER A 167 0.96 -12.28 2.23
N VAL A 168 1.80 -11.64 3.03
CA VAL A 168 1.89 -10.17 3.16
C VAL A 168 3.35 -9.75 3.08
N SER A 169 3.65 -8.81 2.20
CA SER A 169 4.93 -8.11 2.17
C SER A 169 4.76 -6.70 2.72
N VAL A 170 5.67 -6.25 3.57
CA VAL A 170 5.65 -4.89 4.10
C VAL A 170 6.98 -4.21 3.81
N VAL A 171 6.91 -3.02 3.23
CA VAL A 171 8.06 -2.14 3.06
C VAL A 171 7.96 -1.04 4.10
N THR A 172 8.85 -1.11 5.11
CA THR A 172 8.84 -0.20 6.26
C THR A 172 9.47 1.16 5.91
N ARG A 173 9.25 2.16 6.77
CA ARG A 173 9.89 3.48 6.61
C ARG A 173 11.42 3.36 6.52
N GLN A 174 12.03 2.54 7.39
CA GLN A 174 13.48 2.34 7.38
C GLN A 174 13.99 1.81 6.03
N HIS A 175 13.31 0.84 5.42
CA HIS A 175 13.70 0.32 4.10
C HIS A 175 13.57 1.42 3.02
N MET A 176 12.49 2.20 3.06
CA MET A 176 12.29 3.29 2.10
C MET A 176 13.38 4.36 2.24
N ASP A 177 13.78 4.71 3.46
CA ASP A 177 14.82 5.70 3.73
C ASP A 177 16.22 5.21 3.35
N ASP A 178 16.53 3.93 3.60
CA ASP A 178 17.83 3.35 3.27
C ASP A 178 18.09 3.35 1.76
N PHE A 179 17.09 3.00 0.96
CA PHE A 179 17.22 2.88 -0.49
C PHE A 179 16.67 4.08 -1.28
N GLY A 180 16.19 5.12 -0.60
CA GLY A 180 15.70 6.35 -1.24
C GLY A 180 14.46 6.13 -2.11
N LEU A 181 13.49 5.31 -1.64
CA LEU A 181 12.27 4.99 -2.36
C LEU A 181 11.29 6.15 -2.22
N ASN A 182 11.13 6.94 -3.26
CA ASN A 182 10.43 8.21 -3.18
C ASN A 182 8.98 8.17 -3.69
N ASN A 183 8.57 7.12 -4.38
CA ASN A 183 7.20 6.95 -4.88
C ASN A 183 6.76 5.49 -4.83
N VAL A 184 5.47 5.23 -5.11
CA VAL A 184 4.91 3.85 -5.07
C VAL A 184 5.62 2.93 -6.05
N ASP A 185 5.98 3.41 -7.25
CA ASP A 185 6.73 2.62 -8.24
C ASP A 185 8.06 2.09 -7.67
N ASP A 186 8.81 2.95 -6.99
CA ASP A 186 10.08 2.57 -6.38
C ASP A 186 9.85 1.48 -5.32
N VAL A 187 8.83 1.63 -4.47
CA VAL A 187 8.46 0.65 -3.44
C VAL A 187 8.05 -0.68 -4.07
N MET A 188 7.20 -0.67 -5.10
CA MET A 188 6.75 -1.91 -5.77
C MET A 188 7.90 -2.65 -6.45
N ARG A 189 8.88 -1.92 -7.01
CA ARG A 189 10.12 -2.53 -7.56
C ARG A 189 10.93 -3.27 -6.49
N HIS A 190 10.85 -2.84 -5.23
CA HIS A 190 11.51 -3.45 -4.08
C HIS A 190 10.70 -4.57 -3.44
N THR A 191 9.37 -4.55 -3.58
CA THR A 191 8.47 -5.53 -2.92
C THR A 191 8.59 -6.91 -3.56
N PRO A 192 8.88 -7.98 -2.80
CA PRO A 192 8.94 -9.35 -3.30
C PRO A 192 7.65 -9.79 -4.00
N GLY A 193 7.77 -10.52 -5.12
CA GLY A 193 6.64 -11.09 -5.87
C GLY A 193 5.80 -10.08 -6.67
N ILE A 194 6.23 -8.81 -6.74
CA ILE A 194 5.55 -7.79 -7.54
C ILE A 194 6.34 -7.52 -8.81
N THR A 195 5.68 -7.61 -9.96
CA THR A 195 6.19 -7.15 -11.26
C THR A 195 5.70 -5.74 -11.52
N VAL A 196 6.59 -4.85 -11.92
CA VAL A 196 6.26 -3.48 -12.34
C VAL A 196 6.51 -3.35 -13.83
N SER A 197 5.46 -3.05 -14.58
CA SER A 197 5.51 -2.80 -16.02
C SER A 197 5.17 -1.33 -16.28
N ALA A 198 6.13 -0.54 -16.72
CA ALA A 198 5.87 0.84 -17.12
C ALA A 198 5.04 0.83 -18.42
N PHE A 199 3.84 1.40 -18.35
CA PHE A 199 3.01 1.58 -19.55
C PHE A 199 3.46 2.80 -20.34
N ASP A 200 3.81 3.87 -19.63
CA ASP A 200 4.47 5.08 -20.15
C ASP A 200 5.21 5.80 -18.99
N THR A 201 5.67 7.02 -19.23
CA THR A 201 6.44 7.76 -18.21
C THR A 201 5.64 8.11 -16.95
N GLU A 202 4.31 8.17 -17.04
CA GLU A 202 3.44 8.60 -15.92
C GLU A 202 2.56 7.47 -15.37
N ARG A 203 2.53 6.32 -16.02
CA ARG A 203 1.67 5.20 -15.62
C ARG A 203 2.44 3.89 -15.58
N SER A 204 2.31 3.17 -14.49
CA SER A 204 2.80 1.82 -14.30
C SER A 204 1.67 0.86 -13.96
N ASN A 205 1.76 -0.34 -14.48
CA ASN A 205 0.93 -1.46 -14.09
C ASN A 205 1.71 -2.36 -13.13
N TYR A 206 1.05 -2.80 -12.08
CA TYR A 206 1.60 -3.75 -11.13
C TYR A 206 0.91 -5.10 -11.29
N TYR A 207 1.69 -6.16 -11.12
CA TYR A 207 1.20 -7.53 -11.21
C TYR A 207 1.72 -8.35 -10.03
N ALA A 208 0.88 -9.21 -9.51
CA ALA A 208 1.22 -10.24 -8.55
C ALA A 208 0.55 -11.55 -8.96
N ARG A 209 1.28 -12.64 -8.87
CA ARG A 209 0.75 -13.99 -9.13
C ARG A 209 0.08 -14.16 -10.50
N GLY A 210 0.47 -13.34 -11.50
CA GLY A 210 -0.08 -13.37 -12.87
C GLY A 210 -1.30 -12.50 -13.10
N PHE A 211 -1.70 -11.70 -12.13
CA PHE A 211 -2.86 -10.80 -12.22
C PHE A 211 -2.47 -9.36 -11.95
N SER A 212 -3.16 -8.42 -12.60
CA SER A 212 -2.98 -7.00 -12.35
C SER A 212 -3.40 -6.62 -10.92
N ILE A 213 -2.78 -5.57 -10.39
CA ILE A 213 -3.11 -5.00 -9.07
C ILE A 213 -3.78 -3.65 -9.31
N ASN A 214 -5.08 -3.60 -9.06
CA ASN A 214 -5.88 -2.38 -9.15
C ASN A 214 -6.44 -1.96 -7.78
N ASN A 215 -6.24 -2.78 -6.74
CA ASN A 215 -6.75 -2.54 -5.40
C ASN A 215 -5.77 -1.69 -4.60
N PHE A 216 -6.13 -0.44 -4.35
CA PHE A 216 -5.41 0.45 -3.45
C PHE A 216 -6.23 0.73 -2.21
N GLN A 217 -5.56 0.81 -1.07
CA GLN A 217 -6.12 1.25 0.19
C GLN A 217 -5.28 2.39 0.77
N TYR A 218 -5.91 3.28 1.50
CA TYR A 218 -5.28 4.35 2.26
C TYR A 218 -5.73 4.23 3.71
N ASP A 219 -4.80 3.89 4.60
CA ASP A 219 -5.12 3.54 6.00
C ASP A 219 -6.21 2.45 6.11
N GLY A 220 -6.19 1.50 5.16
CA GLY A 220 -7.12 0.40 5.09
C GLY A 220 -8.46 0.71 4.40
N ILE A 221 -8.77 1.96 4.01
CA ILE A 221 -9.96 2.26 3.21
C ILE A 221 -9.70 1.96 1.74
N PRO A 222 -10.53 1.12 1.10
CA PRO A 222 -10.41 0.83 -0.33
C PRO A 222 -10.70 2.07 -1.20
N SER A 223 -9.87 2.28 -2.21
CA SER A 223 -10.15 3.22 -3.31
C SER A 223 -10.89 2.48 -4.41
N THR A 224 -12.12 2.89 -4.73
CA THR A 224 -13.01 2.22 -5.70
C THR A 224 -12.91 2.79 -7.11
N ALA A 225 -11.78 3.35 -7.51
CA ALA A 225 -11.59 3.88 -8.85
C ALA A 225 -11.75 2.78 -9.90
N ARG A 226 -12.62 2.99 -10.88
CA ARG A 226 -12.94 2.01 -11.93
C ARG A 226 -11.77 1.74 -12.87
N ASN A 227 -11.02 2.76 -13.21
CA ASN A 227 -9.89 2.65 -14.12
C ASN A 227 -8.67 3.35 -13.54
N VAL A 228 -7.86 2.60 -12.80
CA VAL A 228 -6.67 3.11 -12.12
C VAL A 228 -5.65 3.69 -13.11
N ALA A 229 -5.57 3.14 -14.32
CA ALA A 229 -4.65 3.62 -15.36
C ALA A 229 -4.97 5.03 -15.87
N TYR A 230 -6.23 5.45 -15.80
CA TYR A 230 -6.66 6.79 -16.22
C TYR A 230 -7.00 7.70 -15.04
N SER A 231 -7.42 7.14 -13.90
CA SER A 231 -7.73 7.90 -12.68
C SER A 231 -6.50 8.34 -11.89
N ALA A 232 -5.36 8.32 -12.50
CA ALA A 232 -4.08 8.95 -12.20
C ALA A 232 -3.62 9.11 -10.75
N GLY A 233 -2.33 9.14 -10.54
CA GLY A 233 -1.69 9.59 -9.31
C GLY A 233 -1.28 8.50 -8.34
N ASN A 234 -1.86 7.30 -8.37
CA ASN A 234 -1.54 6.28 -7.38
C ASN A 234 -0.10 5.76 -7.49
N THR A 235 0.42 5.55 -8.70
CA THR A 235 1.75 4.99 -8.93
C THR A 235 2.88 5.97 -8.65
N LEU A 236 2.60 7.27 -8.70
CA LEU A 236 3.57 8.34 -8.49
C LEU A 236 3.36 9.07 -7.15
N SER A 237 2.49 8.58 -6.26
CA SER A 237 2.32 9.14 -4.91
C SER A 237 3.65 9.16 -4.16
N ASP A 238 3.96 10.31 -3.54
CA ASP A 238 5.22 10.52 -2.84
C ASP A 238 5.24 9.78 -1.50
N MET A 239 6.34 9.07 -1.22
CA MET A 239 6.50 8.29 0.01
C MET A 239 6.83 9.13 1.24
N ALA A 240 7.11 10.44 1.13
CA ALA A 240 7.38 11.30 2.28
C ALA A 240 6.27 11.31 3.33
N ILE A 241 5.02 11.09 2.91
CA ILE A 241 3.82 11.16 3.76
C ILE A 241 3.38 9.80 4.34
N TYR A 242 4.04 8.70 3.94
CA TYR A 242 3.66 7.35 4.36
C TYR A 242 4.68 6.74 5.33
N ASP A 243 4.18 6.06 6.35
CA ASP A 243 4.96 5.28 7.31
C ASP A 243 5.44 3.95 6.70
N ARG A 244 4.55 3.27 5.97
CA ARG A 244 4.83 1.98 5.33
C ARG A 244 3.88 1.69 4.18
N VAL A 245 4.26 0.70 3.39
CA VAL A 245 3.41 0.13 2.34
C VAL A 245 3.24 -1.36 2.61
N GLU A 246 2.01 -1.81 2.67
CA GLU A 246 1.63 -3.20 2.89
C GLU A 246 1.05 -3.78 1.60
N VAL A 247 1.49 -4.96 1.19
CA VAL A 247 1.00 -5.64 -0.01
C VAL A 247 0.46 -7.00 0.40
N LEU A 248 -0.86 -7.11 0.45
CA LEU A 248 -1.59 -8.33 0.72
C LEU A 248 -1.83 -9.07 -0.60
N LYS A 249 -1.23 -10.24 -0.78
CA LYS A 249 -1.21 -10.97 -2.06
C LYS A 249 -2.41 -11.91 -2.22
N GLY A 250 -2.87 -12.07 -3.47
CA GLY A 250 -4.01 -12.92 -3.83
C GLY A 250 -5.36 -12.20 -3.70
N ALA A 251 -6.44 -12.96 -3.65
CA ALA A 251 -7.80 -12.44 -3.50
C ALA A 251 -8.01 -11.77 -2.14
N THR A 252 -8.46 -10.52 -2.13
CA THR A 252 -8.56 -9.68 -0.92
C THR A 252 -9.96 -9.11 -0.69
N GLY A 253 -10.97 -9.77 -1.24
CA GLY A 253 -12.33 -9.25 -1.30
C GLY A 253 -13.01 -9.01 0.05
N LEU A 254 -12.55 -9.63 1.14
CA LEU A 254 -13.12 -9.42 2.48
C LEU A 254 -13.15 -7.94 2.86
N LEU A 255 -12.08 -7.19 2.64
CA LEU A 255 -12.00 -5.76 2.99
C LEU A 255 -12.18 -4.85 1.78
N THR A 256 -11.76 -5.26 0.58
CA THR A 256 -11.90 -4.44 -0.63
C THR A 256 -13.30 -4.50 -1.24
N GLY A 257 -14.01 -5.63 -1.09
CA GLY A 257 -15.22 -5.91 -1.85
C GLY A 257 -14.89 -6.32 -3.29
N ALA A 258 -15.34 -5.51 -4.26
CA ALA A 258 -14.96 -5.71 -5.66
C ALA A 258 -13.52 -5.26 -5.92
N GLY A 259 -12.78 -6.02 -6.71
CA GLY A 259 -11.38 -5.71 -7.03
C GLY A 259 -10.67 -6.80 -7.83
N SER A 260 -9.40 -6.57 -8.15
CA SER A 260 -8.56 -7.49 -8.92
C SER A 260 -7.95 -8.62 -8.07
N LEU A 261 -7.55 -9.70 -8.73
CA LEU A 261 -7.11 -10.95 -8.09
C LEU A 261 -5.65 -10.91 -7.60
N GLY A 262 -4.83 -9.97 -8.08
CA GLY A 262 -3.38 -10.00 -7.86
C GLY A 262 -2.98 -9.73 -6.42
N ALA A 263 -3.35 -8.58 -5.91
CA ALA A 263 -3.04 -8.13 -4.55
C ALA A 263 -3.84 -6.87 -4.19
N THR A 264 -3.74 -6.44 -2.92
CA THR A 264 -4.09 -5.10 -2.46
C THR A 264 -2.85 -4.37 -1.95
N ILE A 265 -2.65 -3.13 -2.38
CA ILE A 265 -1.60 -2.23 -1.90
C ILE A 265 -2.23 -1.26 -0.91
N ASN A 266 -1.81 -1.31 0.35
CA ASN A 266 -2.25 -0.40 1.40
C ASN A 266 -1.14 0.59 1.76
N LEU A 267 -1.42 1.88 1.60
CA LEU A 267 -0.53 2.99 1.93
C LEU A 267 -0.92 3.52 3.31
N VAL A 268 -0.08 3.29 4.31
CA VAL A 268 -0.33 3.73 5.69
C VAL A 268 0.38 5.06 5.93
N ARG A 269 -0.40 6.10 6.26
CA ARG A 269 0.10 7.46 6.44
C ARG A 269 0.89 7.61 7.74
N LYS A 270 1.86 8.54 7.74
CA LYS A 270 2.57 8.97 8.94
C LYS A 270 1.60 9.63 9.93
N LYS A 271 1.81 9.37 11.23
CA LYS A 271 1.05 9.93 12.32
C LYS A 271 1.83 11.02 13.05
N PRO A 272 1.17 11.93 13.80
CA PRO A 272 1.85 12.81 14.73
C PRO A 272 2.61 12.02 15.80
N THR A 273 3.71 12.60 16.28
CA THR A 273 4.57 12.01 17.32
C THR A 273 4.23 12.60 18.70
N ALA A 274 4.46 11.81 19.75
CA ALA A 274 4.25 12.26 21.14
C ALA A 274 5.26 13.35 21.53
N ASP A 275 6.51 13.21 21.08
CA ASP A 275 7.58 14.19 21.29
C ASP A 275 7.83 15.00 20.03
N PHE A 276 8.36 16.23 20.20
CA PHE A 276 8.75 17.06 19.09
C PHE A 276 9.89 16.43 18.29
N GLN A 277 9.65 16.25 17.00
CA GLN A 277 10.62 15.74 16.03
C GLN A 277 10.60 16.61 14.78
N GLY A 278 11.77 16.80 14.18
CA GLY A 278 11.88 17.52 12.93
C GLY A 278 13.11 17.07 12.18
N HIS A 279 12.94 16.80 10.90
CA HIS A 279 14.06 16.50 10.02
C HIS A 279 13.90 17.17 8.66
N ALA A 280 15.02 17.43 8.04
CA ALA A 280 15.09 17.96 6.70
C ALA A 280 16.03 17.06 5.88
N THR A 281 15.60 16.73 4.66
CA THR A 281 16.40 15.95 3.71
C THR A 281 16.67 16.79 2.48
N LEU A 282 17.93 16.82 2.04
CA LEU A 282 18.33 17.40 0.76
C LEU A 282 19.05 16.31 -0.04
N GLY A 283 18.61 16.12 -1.28
CA GLY A 283 19.15 15.11 -2.18
C GLY A 283 19.52 15.68 -3.54
N ALA A 284 20.59 15.16 -4.13
CA ALA A 284 20.99 15.41 -5.50
C ALA A 284 21.42 14.09 -6.16
N GLY A 285 21.08 13.88 -7.42
CA GLY A 285 21.36 12.63 -8.11
C GLY A 285 21.57 12.81 -9.62
N SER A 286 21.81 11.71 -10.29
CA SER A 286 21.97 11.64 -11.74
C SER A 286 20.74 12.21 -12.45
N TRP A 287 20.96 12.76 -13.67
CA TRP A 287 19.92 13.43 -14.50
C TRP A 287 19.25 14.60 -13.78
N ASP A 288 20.06 15.50 -13.19
CA ASP A 288 19.58 16.73 -12.55
C ASP A 288 18.43 16.44 -11.56
N ASN A 289 18.53 15.35 -10.79
CA ASN A 289 17.54 14.96 -9.81
C ASN A 289 17.84 15.66 -8.49
N TYR A 290 17.00 16.61 -8.11
CA TYR A 290 17.09 17.36 -6.86
C TYR A 290 15.83 17.12 -6.03
N ARG A 291 15.99 16.79 -4.75
CA ARG A 291 14.90 16.60 -3.79
C ARG A 291 15.14 17.37 -2.52
N SER A 292 14.09 17.99 -2.02
CA SER A 292 14.06 18.56 -0.67
C SER A 292 12.83 18.05 0.07
N GLU A 293 12.99 17.76 1.37
CA GLU A 293 11.91 17.33 2.23
C GLU A 293 12.07 17.96 3.61
N LEU A 294 10.95 18.41 4.18
CA LEU A 294 10.85 18.91 5.54
C LEU A 294 9.68 18.17 6.21
N ASP A 295 9.93 17.61 7.37
CA ASP A 295 8.95 16.89 8.17
C ASP A 295 9.07 17.34 9.62
N VAL A 296 8.00 17.89 10.18
CA VAL A 296 7.92 18.40 11.55
C VAL A 296 6.70 17.83 12.24
N SER A 297 6.90 17.26 13.41
CA SER A 297 5.85 16.56 14.17
C SER A 297 6.04 16.79 15.68
N GLY A 298 4.93 16.77 16.43
CA GLY A 298 4.98 16.82 17.89
C GLY A 298 3.73 17.37 18.52
N PRO A 299 3.75 17.50 19.86
CA PRO A 299 2.66 18.08 20.63
C PRO A 299 2.52 19.58 20.35
N MET A 300 1.27 20.03 20.22
CA MET A 300 0.92 21.46 20.03
C MET A 300 0.40 22.10 21.31
N THR A 301 0.19 21.31 22.35
CA THR A 301 -0.22 21.76 23.70
C THR A 301 0.71 21.16 24.75
N ASP A 302 0.86 21.83 25.89
CA ASP A 302 1.69 21.36 27.00
C ASP A 302 1.21 20.03 27.58
N SER A 303 -0.09 19.75 27.49
CA SER A 303 -0.68 18.47 27.92
C SER A 303 -0.46 17.31 26.94
N GLY A 304 0.00 17.60 25.70
CA GLY A 304 0.16 16.60 24.66
C GLY A 304 -1.14 16.06 24.03
N ASN A 305 -2.31 16.58 24.48
CA ASN A 305 -3.61 16.12 23.99
C ASN A 305 -3.96 16.60 22.57
N VAL A 306 -3.18 17.53 22.03
CA VAL A 306 -3.23 17.91 20.61
C VAL A 306 -1.84 17.75 20.03
N ARG A 307 -1.74 16.92 19.00
CA ARG A 307 -0.50 16.63 18.28
C ARG A 307 -0.68 16.93 16.81
N GLY A 308 0.37 17.38 16.15
CA GLY A 308 0.33 17.69 14.74
C GLY A 308 1.58 17.24 14.00
N ARG A 309 1.45 17.04 12.69
CA ARG A 309 2.55 16.78 11.77
C ARG A 309 2.32 17.52 10.46
N ALA A 310 3.40 18.09 9.92
CA ALA A 310 3.41 18.72 8.62
C ALA A 310 4.62 18.21 7.82
N VAL A 311 4.36 17.76 6.59
CA VAL A 311 5.39 17.31 5.65
C VAL A 311 5.30 18.11 4.38
N ALA A 312 6.44 18.60 3.87
CA ALA A 312 6.57 19.22 2.58
C ALA A 312 7.73 18.57 1.82
N ALA A 313 7.47 18.08 0.62
CA ALA A 313 8.48 17.50 -0.24
C ALA A 313 8.40 18.13 -1.64
N TYR A 314 9.54 18.31 -2.27
CA TYR A 314 9.64 18.77 -3.65
C TYR A 314 10.76 18.01 -4.37
N GLN A 315 10.44 17.49 -5.53
CA GLN A 315 11.41 16.85 -6.41
C GLN A 315 11.37 17.51 -7.80
N ASP A 316 12.55 17.83 -8.35
CA ASP A 316 12.75 18.24 -9.74
C ASP A 316 13.79 17.30 -10.35
N LYS A 317 13.41 16.55 -11.39
CA LYS A 317 14.28 15.56 -12.00
C LYS A 317 14.10 15.48 -13.51
N ARG A 318 15.17 15.13 -14.20
CA ARG A 318 15.16 14.59 -15.55
C ARG A 318 15.20 13.07 -15.52
N SER A 319 15.41 12.44 -16.66
CA SER A 319 15.48 10.99 -16.84
C SER A 319 16.61 10.65 -17.82
N PHE A 320 16.94 9.36 -17.89
CA PHE A 320 17.76 8.82 -18.99
C PHE A 320 17.07 8.99 -20.37
N MET A 321 15.74 9.14 -20.38
CA MET A 321 14.98 9.40 -21.61
C MET A 321 15.17 10.85 -22.05
N ASP A 322 15.47 11.03 -23.34
CA ASP A 322 15.68 12.36 -23.95
C ASP A 322 14.49 13.29 -23.67
N ARG A 323 14.78 14.53 -23.25
CA ARG A 323 13.80 15.63 -23.11
C ARG A 323 12.79 15.48 -21.95
N TYR A 324 12.65 14.29 -21.36
CA TYR A 324 11.72 14.07 -20.27
C TYR A 324 12.24 14.69 -18.97
N SER A 325 11.36 15.42 -18.30
CA SER A 325 11.58 15.91 -16.93
C SER A 325 10.27 15.91 -16.15
N ARG A 326 10.37 15.94 -14.80
CA ARG A 326 9.20 15.93 -13.92
C ARG A 326 9.46 16.73 -12.65
N LYS A 327 8.48 17.56 -12.24
CA LYS A 327 8.43 18.25 -10.95
C LYS A 327 7.29 17.68 -10.11
N SER A 328 7.55 17.42 -8.85
CA SER A 328 6.57 16.78 -7.96
C SER A 328 6.56 17.49 -6.59
N PRO A 329 5.74 18.52 -6.39
CA PRO A 329 5.46 19.08 -5.08
C PRO A 329 4.45 18.20 -4.32
N THR A 330 4.70 18.00 -3.01
CA THR A 330 3.86 17.23 -2.09
C THR A 330 3.77 17.96 -0.77
N TYR A 331 2.55 18.12 -0.25
CA TYR A 331 2.26 18.69 1.06
C TYR A 331 1.31 17.80 1.82
N TYR A 332 1.54 17.63 3.10
CA TYR A 332 0.72 16.80 3.99
C TYR A 332 0.61 17.47 5.35
N GLY A 333 -0.58 17.42 5.92
CA GLY A 333 -0.85 17.86 7.28
C GLY A 333 -1.80 16.91 7.99
N ILE A 334 -1.53 16.61 9.26
CA ILE A 334 -2.37 15.76 10.10
C ILE A 334 -2.34 16.28 11.54
N MET A 335 -3.48 16.20 12.20
CA MET A 335 -3.63 16.54 13.62
C MET A 335 -4.40 15.44 14.32
N GLU A 336 -4.02 15.20 15.56
CA GLU A 336 -4.68 14.30 16.50
C GLU A 336 -5.13 15.09 17.71
N PHE A 337 -6.36 14.79 18.16
CA PHE A 337 -7.00 15.40 19.32
C PHE A 337 -7.48 14.30 20.25
N ASP A 338 -6.91 14.20 21.44
CA ASP A 338 -7.47 13.38 22.52
C ASP A 338 -8.69 14.15 23.08
N LEU A 339 -9.88 13.85 22.55
CA LEU A 339 -11.13 14.49 22.97
C LEU A 339 -11.53 14.07 24.41
N SER A 340 -11.15 12.87 24.76
CA SER A 340 -11.22 12.29 26.12
C SER A 340 -10.12 11.22 26.23
N PRO A 341 -9.88 10.66 27.45
CA PRO A 341 -8.96 9.53 27.60
C PRO A 341 -9.26 8.33 26.70
N ASP A 342 -10.54 8.19 26.29
CA ASP A 342 -11.03 7.05 25.52
C ASP A 342 -11.34 7.42 24.06
N THR A 343 -11.14 8.68 23.62
CA THR A 343 -11.57 9.15 22.30
C THR A 343 -10.48 9.94 21.60
N LEU A 344 -10.01 9.41 20.49
CA LEU A 344 -9.04 10.04 19.60
C LEU A 344 -9.72 10.48 18.31
N LEU A 345 -9.64 11.77 17.96
CA LEU A 345 -9.99 12.31 16.68
C LEU A 345 -8.73 12.62 15.88
N THR A 346 -8.61 12.07 14.69
CA THR A 346 -7.56 12.39 13.72
C THR A 346 -8.17 13.08 12.51
N VAL A 347 -7.59 14.20 12.08
CA VAL A 347 -7.95 14.89 10.83
C VAL A 347 -6.71 15.21 10.03
N GLY A 348 -6.78 15.12 8.72
CA GLY A 348 -5.63 15.41 7.88
C GLY A 348 -5.97 15.55 6.42
N GLY A 349 -4.95 15.88 5.63
CA GLY A 349 -5.07 15.97 4.20
C GLY A 349 -3.73 16.05 3.50
N ASP A 350 -3.74 15.77 2.20
CA ASP A 350 -2.57 15.86 1.33
C ASP A 350 -2.89 16.56 0.01
N TYR A 351 -1.85 17.16 -0.56
CA TYR A 351 -1.81 17.81 -1.83
C TYR A 351 -0.56 17.33 -2.59
N GLN A 352 -0.74 16.67 -3.72
CA GLN A 352 0.35 16.14 -4.52
C GLN A 352 0.10 16.48 -5.99
N ASP A 353 1.13 16.98 -6.68
CA ASP A 353 1.13 17.23 -8.12
C ASP A 353 2.29 16.49 -8.79
N THR A 354 2.07 16.12 -10.04
CA THR A 354 3.08 15.61 -10.96
C THR A 354 3.02 16.43 -12.23
N LEU A 355 4.09 17.17 -12.51
CA LEU A 355 4.18 18.14 -13.60
C LEU A 355 5.30 17.75 -14.56
N PRO A 356 5.03 16.83 -15.52
CA PRO A 356 6.03 16.33 -16.44
C PRO A 356 6.15 17.18 -17.70
N THR A 357 7.24 16.99 -18.44
CA THR A 357 7.48 17.55 -19.76
C THR A 357 7.94 16.43 -20.68
N ALA A 358 7.52 16.45 -21.94
CA ALA A 358 7.77 15.43 -22.94
C ALA A 358 7.42 14.02 -22.46
N SER A 359 6.24 13.87 -21.86
CA SER A 359 5.68 12.60 -21.41
C SER A 359 5.45 11.66 -22.58
N SER A 360 5.94 10.42 -22.49
CA SER A 360 5.65 9.38 -23.47
C SER A 360 4.19 8.93 -23.37
N TRP A 361 3.69 8.29 -24.40
CA TRP A 361 2.33 7.79 -24.46
C TRP A 361 2.30 6.38 -25.06
N SER A 362 1.71 5.41 -24.35
CA SER A 362 1.49 4.02 -24.79
C SER A 362 2.75 3.34 -25.35
N GLY A 363 3.68 3.03 -24.47
CA GLY A 363 4.92 2.34 -24.82
C GLY A 363 6.05 3.29 -25.19
N SER A 364 7.16 2.71 -25.69
CA SER A 364 8.40 3.45 -25.94
C SER A 364 8.57 3.86 -27.40
N PHE A 365 8.28 2.97 -28.35
CA PHE A 365 8.41 3.21 -29.78
C PHE A 365 7.76 2.08 -30.59
N PRO A 366 7.46 2.28 -31.90
CA PRO A 366 7.01 1.22 -32.80
C PRO A 366 8.08 0.14 -32.95
N LEU A 367 7.74 -1.14 -32.61
CA LEU A 367 8.69 -2.25 -32.60
C LEU A 367 9.13 -2.68 -34.01
N ILE A 368 8.27 -2.50 -35.01
CA ILE A 368 8.53 -2.85 -36.41
C ILE A 368 8.15 -1.72 -37.34
N ASN A 369 8.76 -1.71 -38.53
CA ASN A 369 8.40 -0.80 -39.62
C ASN A 369 7.33 -1.42 -40.54
N SER A 370 6.89 -0.67 -41.57
CA SER A 370 5.87 -1.10 -42.53
C SER A 370 6.27 -2.30 -43.41
N LYS A 371 7.54 -2.67 -43.44
CA LYS A 371 8.04 -3.90 -44.09
C LYS A 371 8.16 -5.08 -43.12
N GLY A 372 7.77 -4.93 -41.85
CA GLY A 372 7.91 -5.97 -40.86
C GLY A 372 9.34 -6.16 -40.34
N GLU A 373 10.22 -5.22 -40.54
CA GLU A 373 11.58 -5.23 -40.01
C GLU A 373 11.61 -4.59 -38.64
N ARG A 374 12.39 -5.14 -37.67
CA ARG A 374 12.50 -4.60 -36.32
C ARG A 374 13.17 -3.23 -36.32
N ASN A 375 12.54 -2.26 -35.67
CA ASN A 375 13.14 -0.97 -35.40
C ASN A 375 14.19 -1.07 -34.30
N SER A 376 15.25 -0.27 -34.43
CA SER A 376 16.28 -0.15 -33.37
C SER A 376 16.43 1.33 -33.01
N VAL A 377 16.32 1.63 -31.74
CA VAL A 377 16.48 2.99 -31.19
C VAL A 377 17.49 2.98 -30.07
N LYS A 378 18.10 4.13 -29.79
CA LYS A 378 18.98 4.26 -28.64
C LYS A 378 18.16 4.18 -27.32
N ARG A 379 18.81 3.75 -26.23
CA ARG A 379 18.19 3.61 -24.91
C ARG A 379 17.50 4.90 -24.41
N SER A 380 18.04 6.07 -24.75
CA SER A 380 17.46 7.35 -24.39
C SER A 380 16.31 7.82 -25.28
N PHE A 381 15.91 7.04 -26.28
CA PHE A 381 14.84 7.44 -27.21
C PHE A 381 13.54 7.72 -26.43
N ASN A 382 12.91 8.83 -26.79
CA ASN A 382 11.60 9.22 -26.29
C ASN A 382 10.69 9.49 -27.49
N ASN A 383 9.59 8.76 -27.60
CA ASN A 383 8.63 8.87 -28.70
C ASN A 383 7.75 10.13 -28.61
N ALA A 384 7.81 10.86 -27.51
CA ALA A 384 6.95 12.01 -27.24
C ALA A 384 7.33 13.27 -28.03
N ALA A 385 6.33 14.08 -28.36
CA ALA A 385 6.55 15.46 -28.80
C ALA A 385 7.03 16.34 -27.62
N ASN A 386 7.74 17.43 -27.92
CA ASN A 386 8.26 18.34 -26.90
C ASN A 386 7.17 19.01 -26.04
N TRP A 387 5.98 19.17 -26.61
CA TRP A 387 4.82 19.74 -25.92
C TRP A 387 3.98 18.68 -25.17
N SER A 388 4.35 17.40 -25.26
CA SER A 388 3.61 16.33 -24.60
C SER A 388 3.77 16.42 -23.08
N SER A 389 2.67 16.35 -22.36
CA SER A 389 2.62 16.42 -20.90
C SER A 389 1.41 15.66 -20.38
N TRP A 390 1.59 14.87 -19.33
CA TRP A 390 0.49 14.24 -18.58
C TRP A 390 0.55 14.66 -17.12
N GLU A 391 0.06 15.87 -16.87
CA GLU A 391 -0.05 16.39 -15.51
C GLU A 391 -1.07 15.58 -14.71
N GLN A 392 -0.72 15.27 -13.45
CA GLN A 392 -1.58 14.55 -12.52
C GLN A 392 -1.61 15.26 -11.18
N TYR A 393 -2.72 15.18 -10.48
CA TYR A 393 -2.85 15.73 -9.13
C TYR A 393 -3.70 14.85 -8.22
N THR A 394 -3.37 14.89 -6.93
CA THR A 394 -4.14 14.27 -5.86
C THR A 394 -4.41 15.29 -4.77
N ARG A 395 -5.63 15.33 -4.27
CA ARG A 395 -6.09 16.15 -3.15
C ARG A 395 -6.89 15.24 -2.23
N THR A 396 -6.49 15.12 -0.98
CA THR A 396 -7.18 14.27 -0.02
C THR A 396 -7.49 15.06 1.24
N VAL A 397 -8.67 14.83 1.81
CA VAL A 397 -9.04 15.22 3.18
C VAL A 397 -9.64 13.99 3.85
N PHE A 398 -9.22 13.68 5.06
CA PHE A 398 -9.71 12.55 5.81
C PHE A 398 -9.92 12.85 7.28
N ALA A 399 -10.79 12.08 7.91
CA ALA A 399 -11.03 12.12 9.35
C ALA A 399 -11.18 10.70 9.89
N MET A 400 -10.65 10.44 11.09
CA MET A 400 -10.81 9.18 11.80
C MET A 400 -11.21 9.48 13.23
N LEU A 401 -12.17 8.74 13.75
CA LEU A 401 -12.57 8.75 15.15
C LEU A 401 -12.38 7.35 15.70
N GLU A 402 -11.56 7.22 16.73
CA GLU A 402 -11.34 5.97 17.47
C GLU A 402 -11.85 6.18 18.89
N HIS A 403 -12.65 5.20 19.39
CA HIS A 403 -13.23 5.26 20.73
C HIS A 403 -13.07 3.92 21.43
N ASP A 404 -12.46 3.92 22.60
CA ASP A 404 -12.41 2.78 23.48
C ASP A 404 -13.79 2.64 24.17
N LEU A 405 -14.48 1.54 23.87
CA LEU A 405 -15.81 1.21 24.37
C LEU A 405 -15.75 0.47 25.73
N GLY A 406 -14.54 0.21 26.22
CA GLY A 406 -14.29 -0.59 27.42
C GLY A 406 -14.17 -2.10 27.10
N ASP A 407 -13.68 -2.85 28.08
CA ASP A 407 -13.50 -4.31 28.01
C ASP A 407 -12.73 -4.79 26.75
N GLY A 408 -11.82 -3.95 26.23
CA GLY A 408 -11.02 -4.25 25.02
C GLY A 408 -11.76 -4.04 23.69
N TRP A 409 -12.97 -3.51 23.71
CA TRP A 409 -13.70 -3.13 22.50
C TRP A 409 -13.33 -1.74 22.03
N VAL A 410 -13.08 -1.59 20.75
CA VAL A 410 -12.79 -0.31 20.10
C VAL A 410 -13.72 -0.09 18.93
N GLY A 411 -14.31 1.09 18.87
CA GLY A 411 -15.07 1.58 17.70
C GLY A 411 -14.20 2.48 16.85
N LYS A 412 -14.25 2.32 15.53
CA LYS A 412 -13.56 3.20 14.58
C LYS A 412 -14.48 3.63 13.46
N LEU A 413 -14.55 4.94 13.25
CA LEU A 413 -15.14 5.57 12.07
C LEU A 413 -14.04 6.24 11.27
N GLN A 414 -13.99 6.00 9.98
CA GLN A 414 -13.07 6.66 9.07
C GLN A 414 -13.83 7.24 7.87
N LEU A 415 -13.49 8.47 7.50
CA LEU A 415 -14.04 9.21 6.37
C LEU A 415 -12.89 9.67 5.48
N ASP A 416 -13.03 9.53 4.17
CA ASP A 416 -12.03 9.95 3.19
C ASP A 416 -12.73 10.62 2.01
N HIS A 417 -12.26 11.82 1.64
CA HIS A 417 -12.64 12.55 0.43
C HIS A 417 -11.39 12.77 -0.39
N LYS A 418 -11.36 12.24 -1.62
CA LYS A 418 -10.19 12.24 -2.48
C LYS A 418 -10.55 12.69 -3.89
N ILE A 419 -9.75 13.58 -4.44
CA ILE A 419 -9.81 14.01 -5.83
C ILE A 419 -8.51 13.62 -6.51
N ASN A 420 -8.59 12.76 -7.52
CA ASN A 420 -7.51 12.46 -8.44
C ASN A 420 -7.85 13.05 -9.80
N GLY A 421 -6.98 13.86 -10.37
CA GLY A 421 -7.25 14.47 -11.65
C GLY A 421 -6.04 14.47 -12.58
N TYR A 422 -6.31 14.76 -13.84
CA TYR A 422 -5.29 14.81 -14.88
C TYR A 422 -5.61 15.85 -15.94
N HIS A 423 -4.53 16.41 -16.49
CA HIS A 423 -4.54 17.21 -17.70
C HIS A 423 -3.43 16.72 -18.62
N ALA A 424 -3.81 16.06 -19.71
CA ALA A 424 -2.87 15.43 -20.63
C ALA A 424 -2.95 16.06 -22.02
N LEU A 425 -1.82 16.53 -22.52
CA LEU A 425 -1.58 16.92 -23.90
C LEU A 425 -0.58 15.91 -24.45
N MET A 426 -1.02 15.03 -25.34
CA MET A 426 -0.23 13.88 -25.74
C MET A 426 0.04 13.92 -27.23
N GLY A 427 1.32 13.82 -27.58
CA GLY A 427 1.79 13.62 -28.95
C GLY A 427 2.89 12.58 -28.96
N SER A 428 2.71 11.50 -29.72
CA SER A 428 3.64 10.38 -29.68
C SER A 428 3.68 9.63 -30.99
N ILE A 429 4.87 9.19 -31.39
CA ILE A 429 5.01 8.23 -32.47
C ILE A 429 4.67 6.86 -31.90
N GLN A 430 3.39 6.48 -32.04
CA GLN A 430 2.87 5.21 -31.57
C GLN A 430 1.85 4.65 -32.55
N GLY A 431 1.65 3.33 -32.57
CA GLY A 431 0.60 2.67 -33.36
C GLY A 431 0.86 2.57 -34.84
N ASP A 432 1.44 3.57 -35.48
CA ASP A 432 1.86 3.53 -36.87
C ASP A 432 3.23 2.86 -37.02
N GLN A 433 3.34 2.01 -38.03
CA GLN A 433 4.61 1.41 -38.41
C GLN A 433 5.38 2.42 -39.31
N PRO A 434 6.54 2.94 -38.85
CA PRO A 434 7.32 3.86 -39.65
C PRO A 434 7.65 3.25 -41.02
N GLN A 435 7.64 4.08 -42.05
CA GLN A 435 8.15 3.66 -43.36
C GLN A 435 9.67 3.43 -43.26
N PRO A 436 10.28 2.64 -44.15
CA PRO A 436 11.73 2.41 -44.13
C PRO A 436 12.58 3.67 -44.30
N ASP A 437 12.03 4.73 -44.91
CA ASP A 437 12.67 6.05 -44.97
C ASP A 437 12.56 6.88 -43.68
N GLY A 438 11.85 6.37 -42.68
CA GLY A 438 11.60 7.03 -41.38
C GLY A 438 10.32 7.85 -41.34
N THR A 439 9.56 7.93 -42.42
CA THR A 439 8.27 8.62 -42.42
C THR A 439 7.30 7.92 -41.46
N ALA A 440 6.74 8.65 -40.50
CA ALA A 440 5.77 8.16 -39.52
C ALA A 440 4.72 9.24 -39.22
N ASN A 441 3.57 8.84 -38.65
CA ASN A 441 2.57 9.78 -38.18
C ASN A 441 2.65 9.93 -36.66
N LEU A 442 2.52 11.17 -36.19
CA LEU A 442 2.35 11.48 -34.78
C LEU A 442 0.88 11.33 -34.41
N THR A 443 0.58 10.43 -33.50
CA THR A 443 -0.72 10.35 -32.87
C THR A 443 -0.85 11.45 -31.83
N SER A 444 -1.96 12.18 -31.81
CA SER A 444 -2.18 13.30 -30.90
C SER A 444 -3.52 13.17 -30.17
N GLY A 445 -3.52 13.44 -28.88
CA GLY A 445 -4.71 13.44 -28.04
C GLY A 445 -4.61 14.45 -26.91
N LYS A 446 -5.75 14.98 -26.49
CA LYS A 446 -5.87 15.79 -25.27
C LYS A 446 -6.90 15.15 -24.37
N TYR A 447 -6.56 14.99 -23.10
CA TYR A 447 -7.45 14.40 -22.10
C TYR A 447 -7.47 15.28 -20.87
N THR A 448 -8.66 15.51 -20.33
CA THR A 448 -8.84 16.21 -19.05
C THR A 448 -9.89 15.46 -18.24
N GLY A 449 -9.69 15.35 -16.96
CA GLY A 449 -10.68 14.71 -16.09
C GLY A 449 -10.26 14.65 -14.66
N ASP A 450 -11.22 14.34 -13.84
CA ASP A 450 -11.04 14.09 -12.42
C ASP A 450 -11.93 12.95 -11.94
N THR A 451 -11.48 12.30 -10.89
CA THR A 451 -12.21 11.30 -10.13
C THR A 451 -12.37 11.79 -8.71
N VAL A 452 -13.60 12.03 -8.30
CA VAL A 452 -13.95 12.39 -6.93
C VAL A 452 -14.42 11.13 -6.22
N SER A 453 -13.74 10.76 -5.14
CA SER A 453 -14.05 9.56 -4.35
C SER A 453 -14.37 9.92 -2.91
N ASP A 454 -15.55 9.53 -2.45
CA ASP A 454 -16.00 9.64 -1.07
C ASP A 454 -16.12 8.24 -0.47
N SER A 455 -15.57 8.03 0.71
CA SER A 455 -15.60 6.74 1.39
C SER A 455 -15.83 6.91 2.88
N ALA A 456 -16.60 5.98 3.46
CA ALA A 456 -16.77 5.84 4.89
C ALA A 456 -16.69 4.37 5.27
N ASP A 457 -15.99 4.08 6.38
CA ASP A 457 -15.86 2.76 6.98
C ASP A 457 -16.11 2.89 8.49
N LEU A 458 -17.03 2.11 9.01
CA LEU A 458 -17.33 2.03 10.44
C LEU A 458 -17.22 0.60 10.90
N TYR A 459 -16.45 0.35 11.94
CA TYR A 459 -16.41 -0.96 12.56
C TYR A 459 -16.20 -0.90 14.06
N VAL A 460 -16.54 -2.00 14.72
CA VAL A 460 -16.18 -2.28 16.10
C VAL A 460 -15.36 -3.56 16.13
N SER A 461 -14.33 -3.60 16.97
CA SER A 461 -13.49 -4.77 17.18
C SER A 461 -13.24 -4.98 18.66
N GLY A 462 -13.19 -6.23 19.11
CA GLY A 462 -12.92 -6.53 20.49
C GLY A 462 -12.96 -8.02 20.81
N PRO A 463 -12.59 -8.37 22.06
CA PRO A 463 -12.60 -9.74 22.54
C PRO A 463 -14.01 -10.20 22.92
N PHE A 464 -14.25 -11.50 22.84
CA PHE A 464 -15.41 -12.15 23.42
C PHE A 464 -15.05 -13.54 23.96
N SER A 465 -15.76 -13.99 24.98
CA SER A 465 -15.52 -15.30 25.59
C SER A 465 -16.51 -16.34 25.07
N LEU A 466 -16.00 -17.49 24.62
CA LEU A 466 -16.78 -18.65 24.19
C LEU A 466 -16.05 -19.93 24.57
N GLY A 467 -16.75 -20.89 25.22
CA GLY A 467 -16.16 -22.17 25.58
C GLY A 467 -14.99 -22.07 26.57
N GLY A 468 -14.94 -21.01 27.38
CA GLY A 468 -13.86 -20.76 28.35
C GLY A 468 -12.57 -20.21 27.73
N ARG A 469 -12.61 -19.79 26.47
CA ARG A 469 -11.51 -19.13 25.74
C ARG A 469 -11.90 -17.75 25.27
N GLU A 470 -10.93 -16.88 25.18
CA GLU A 470 -11.07 -15.55 24.60
C GLU A 470 -10.87 -15.62 23.06
N HIS A 471 -11.74 -14.96 22.34
CA HIS A 471 -11.78 -14.86 20.88
C HIS A 471 -11.84 -13.39 20.48
N GLU A 472 -11.67 -13.10 19.21
CA GLU A 472 -11.72 -11.73 18.67
C GLU A 472 -12.80 -11.63 17.60
N LEU A 473 -13.51 -10.50 17.59
CA LEU A 473 -14.57 -10.22 16.64
C LEU A 473 -14.43 -8.82 16.06
N VAL A 474 -14.64 -8.70 14.76
CA VAL A 474 -14.81 -7.44 14.04
C VAL A 474 -16.15 -7.46 13.34
N LEU A 475 -16.93 -6.40 13.51
CA LEU A 475 -18.18 -6.15 12.82
C LEU A 475 -18.09 -4.78 12.17
N GLY A 476 -18.32 -4.69 10.86
CA GLY A 476 -18.19 -3.41 10.19
C GLY A 476 -19.02 -3.27 8.93
N GLY A 477 -19.05 -2.04 8.44
CA GLY A 477 -19.71 -1.69 7.19
C GLY A 477 -19.01 -0.52 6.51
N SER A 478 -19.05 -0.52 5.19
CA SER A 478 -18.45 0.52 4.39
C SER A 478 -19.35 0.98 3.26
N ILE A 479 -19.20 2.23 2.90
CA ILE A 479 -19.83 2.84 1.73
C ILE A 479 -18.79 3.65 0.98
N SER A 480 -18.77 3.54 -0.34
CA SER A 480 -17.92 4.38 -1.20
C SER A 480 -18.65 4.78 -2.46
N ALA A 481 -18.34 5.96 -2.95
CA ALA A 481 -18.77 6.46 -4.24
C ALA A 481 -17.56 7.09 -4.94
N SER A 482 -17.39 6.80 -6.22
CA SER A 482 -16.34 7.37 -7.05
C SER A 482 -16.94 7.86 -8.34
N GLU A 483 -16.89 9.17 -8.58
CA GLU A 483 -17.41 9.82 -9.79
C GLU A 483 -16.24 10.21 -10.67
N TRP A 484 -16.16 9.63 -11.88
CA TRP A 484 -15.16 9.97 -12.88
C TRP A 484 -15.77 10.78 -14.00
N LYS A 485 -15.31 12.03 -14.15
CA LYS A 485 -15.68 12.93 -15.24
C LYS A 485 -14.44 13.22 -16.09
N GLY A 486 -14.60 13.08 -17.40
CA GLY A 486 -13.50 13.29 -18.31
C GLY A 486 -13.93 13.71 -19.72
N LYS A 487 -12.98 14.33 -20.42
CA LYS A 487 -13.13 14.74 -21.82
C LYS A 487 -11.92 14.28 -22.62
N GLY A 488 -12.16 13.68 -23.77
CA GLY A 488 -11.15 13.32 -24.74
C GLY A 488 -11.29 14.09 -26.05
N TYR A 489 -10.17 14.50 -26.59
CA TYR A 489 -10.06 15.24 -27.85
C TYR A 489 -8.99 14.55 -28.69
N TRP A 490 -9.30 14.22 -29.93
CA TRP A 490 -8.36 13.63 -30.88
C TRP A 490 -8.27 14.51 -32.10
N ASN A 491 -7.09 14.62 -32.65
CA ASN A 491 -6.88 15.22 -33.96
C ASN A 491 -6.39 14.10 -34.90
N LEU A 492 -7.21 13.77 -35.88
CA LEU A 492 -6.94 12.75 -36.88
C LEU A 492 -6.25 13.31 -38.15
N ALA A 493 -5.97 14.62 -38.19
CA ALA A 493 -5.22 15.19 -39.30
C ALA A 493 -3.79 14.61 -39.33
N PRO A 494 -3.26 14.23 -40.50
CA PRO A 494 -1.92 13.73 -40.61
C PRO A 494 -0.89 14.73 -40.06
N ASN A 495 -0.04 14.25 -39.14
CA ASN A 495 1.09 15.00 -38.59
C ASN A 495 2.35 14.19 -38.85
N THR A 496 2.87 14.31 -40.05
CA THR A 496 4.00 13.51 -40.54
C THR A 496 5.30 13.97 -39.91
N VAL A 497 6.08 13.02 -39.41
CA VAL A 497 7.34 13.22 -38.70
C VAL A 497 8.41 12.24 -39.24
N ASP A 498 9.67 12.53 -38.90
CA ASP A 498 10.80 11.65 -39.23
C ASP A 498 11.18 10.86 -37.97
N PHE A 499 10.87 9.56 -37.94
CA PHE A 499 11.18 8.63 -36.85
C PHE A 499 12.70 8.44 -36.70
N ASN A 500 13.46 8.37 -37.81
CA ASN A 500 14.89 8.09 -37.79
C ASN A 500 15.69 9.26 -37.18
N HIS A 501 15.17 10.50 -37.29
CA HIS A 501 15.79 11.72 -36.77
C HIS A 501 14.89 12.41 -35.74
N TRP A 502 14.04 11.64 -35.04
CA TRP A 502 13.09 12.20 -34.10
C TRP A 502 13.76 12.95 -32.96
N ARG A 503 13.35 14.21 -32.76
CA ARG A 503 13.79 15.10 -31.65
C ARG A 503 12.63 15.79 -30.96
N GLY A 504 11.42 15.25 -31.07
CA GLY A 504 10.23 15.79 -30.43
C GLY A 504 9.61 17.01 -31.14
N HIS A 505 10.13 17.40 -32.26
CA HIS A 505 9.59 18.56 -32.98
C HIS A 505 8.36 18.16 -33.79
N ALA A 506 7.19 18.55 -33.31
CA ALA A 506 5.93 18.42 -34.02
C ALA A 506 5.01 19.57 -33.64
N THR A 507 4.15 19.97 -34.53
CA THR A 507 3.15 21.02 -34.26
C THR A 507 2.07 20.44 -33.34
N MET A 508 1.74 21.15 -32.28
CA MET A 508 0.59 20.83 -31.46
C MET A 508 -0.69 21.16 -32.26
N PRO A 509 -1.62 20.23 -32.41
CA PRO A 509 -2.82 20.48 -33.18
C PRO A 509 -3.82 21.37 -32.45
N ASP A 510 -4.73 21.97 -33.21
CA ASP A 510 -5.97 22.52 -32.66
C ASP A 510 -6.93 21.40 -32.29
N TRP A 511 -7.42 21.41 -31.05
CA TRP A 511 -8.16 20.26 -30.51
C TRP A 511 -9.66 20.25 -30.84
N GLY A 512 -10.24 21.39 -31.21
CA GLY A 512 -11.68 21.50 -31.51
C GLY A 512 -12.57 21.16 -30.30
N SER A 513 -13.70 20.51 -30.59
CA SER A 513 -14.64 20.05 -29.55
C SER A 513 -14.27 18.68 -29.02
N ALA A 514 -14.68 18.36 -27.80
CA ALA A 514 -14.51 17.04 -27.23
C ALA A 514 -15.27 15.97 -28.04
N GLN A 515 -14.60 14.86 -28.38
CA GLN A 515 -15.21 13.73 -29.07
C GLN A 515 -15.61 12.61 -28.10
N SER A 516 -15.03 12.58 -26.90
CA SER A 516 -15.42 11.65 -25.84
C SER A 516 -15.74 12.40 -24.57
N LEU A 517 -16.83 11.97 -23.94
CA LEU A 517 -17.24 12.43 -22.63
C LEU A 517 -17.36 11.22 -21.71
N ILE A 518 -16.73 11.30 -20.55
CA ILE A 518 -16.85 10.30 -19.48
C ILE A 518 -17.60 10.96 -18.34
N ASP A 519 -18.62 10.29 -17.83
CA ASP A 519 -19.39 10.68 -16.64
C ASP A 519 -19.93 9.38 -16.03
N ASP A 520 -19.03 8.69 -15.31
CA ASP A 520 -19.32 7.41 -14.70
C ASP A 520 -19.23 7.51 -13.18
N THR A 521 -20.20 6.93 -12.48
CA THR A 521 -20.20 6.82 -11.03
C THR A 521 -20.20 5.36 -10.63
N VAL A 522 -19.22 4.97 -9.82
CA VAL A 522 -19.16 3.68 -9.15
C VAL A 522 -19.59 3.86 -7.70
N ARG A 523 -20.52 3.03 -7.23
CA ARG A 523 -20.93 2.97 -5.82
C ARG A 523 -20.75 1.56 -5.31
N GLN A 524 -20.18 1.44 -4.13
CA GLN A 524 -20.04 0.19 -3.42
C GLN A 524 -20.50 0.36 -1.98
N THR A 525 -21.31 -0.58 -1.50
CA THR A 525 -21.70 -0.68 -0.09
C THR A 525 -21.49 -2.12 0.37
N GLY A 526 -21.11 -2.31 1.61
CA GLY A 526 -20.91 -3.65 2.14
C GLY A 526 -20.93 -3.69 3.65
N ALA A 527 -21.36 -4.83 4.18
CA ALA A 527 -21.19 -5.18 5.58
C ALA A 527 -20.30 -6.39 5.68
N TYR A 528 -19.44 -6.43 6.70
CA TYR A 528 -18.50 -7.51 6.90
C TYR A 528 -18.38 -7.92 8.35
N VAL A 529 -18.02 -9.17 8.54
CA VAL A 529 -17.71 -9.76 9.83
C VAL A 529 -16.40 -10.54 9.71
N THR A 530 -15.58 -10.46 10.73
CA THR A 530 -14.38 -11.30 10.90
C THR A 530 -14.28 -11.75 12.33
N THR A 531 -13.99 -13.03 12.56
CA THR A 531 -13.71 -13.55 13.90
C THR A 531 -12.45 -14.40 13.87
N ARG A 532 -11.67 -14.28 14.94
CA ARG A 532 -10.55 -15.18 15.23
C ARG A 532 -10.92 -16.02 16.42
N LEU A 533 -11.14 -17.30 16.19
CA LEU A 533 -11.49 -18.30 17.18
C LEU A 533 -10.21 -19.00 17.67
N ASN A 534 -9.88 -18.86 18.95
CA ASN A 534 -8.79 -19.58 19.60
C ASN A 534 -9.32 -20.95 20.05
N LEU A 535 -9.32 -21.96 19.13
CA LEU A 535 -9.89 -23.28 19.36
C LEU A 535 -9.05 -24.10 20.33
N ALA A 536 -7.73 -23.93 20.29
CA ALA A 536 -6.75 -24.46 21.21
C ALA A 536 -5.61 -23.41 21.39
N ASP A 537 -4.67 -23.64 22.27
CA ASP A 537 -3.55 -22.73 22.49
C ASP A 537 -2.69 -22.60 21.22
N ASP A 538 -2.59 -23.69 20.47
CA ASP A 538 -1.85 -23.82 19.21
C ASP A 538 -2.71 -23.74 17.95
N LEU A 539 -4.06 -23.74 18.05
CA LEU A 539 -4.96 -23.75 16.89
C LEU A 539 -5.88 -22.52 16.88
N LYS A 540 -5.76 -21.71 15.84
CA LYS A 540 -6.58 -20.53 15.59
C LYS A 540 -7.32 -20.70 14.25
N LEU A 541 -8.61 -20.33 14.24
CA LEU A 541 -9.45 -20.33 13.04
C LEU A 541 -9.95 -18.91 12.80
N LEU A 542 -9.67 -18.35 11.64
CA LEU A 542 -10.17 -17.06 11.20
C LEU A 542 -11.31 -17.29 10.21
N LEU A 543 -12.46 -16.73 10.51
CA LEU A 543 -13.63 -16.78 9.63
C LEU A 543 -14.04 -15.35 9.30
N GLY A 544 -14.28 -15.08 8.03
CA GLY A 544 -14.72 -13.79 7.56
C GLY A 544 -15.77 -13.91 6.47
N GLY A 545 -16.57 -12.89 6.32
CA GLY A 545 -17.51 -12.79 5.24
C GLY A 545 -17.94 -11.34 5.02
N ARG A 546 -18.13 -10.99 3.77
CA ARG A 546 -18.63 -9.68 3.35
C ARG A 546 -19.79 -9.85 2.38
N VAL A 547 -20.83 -9.07 2.56
CA VAL A 547 -21.89 -8.89 1.57
C VAL A 547 -21.69 -7.56 0.89
N VAL A 548 -21.66 -7.57 -0.45
CA VAL A 548 -21.34 -6.39 -1.28
C VAL A 548 -22.48 -6.09 -2.21
N ASN A 549 -22.83 -4.80 -2.32
CA ASN A 549 -23.58 -4.26 -3.43
C ASN A 549 -22.67 -3.33 -4.22
N TYR A 550 -22.63 -3.51 -5.53
CA TYR A 550 -21.81 -2.73 -6.45
C TYR A 550 -22.66 -2.21 -7.59
N GLN A 551 -22.51 -0.95 -7.93
CA GLN A 551 -23.27 -0.31 -9.01
C GLN A 551 -22.40 0.64 -9.81
N VAL A 552 -22.53 0.59 -11.12
CA VAL A 552 -21.98 1.59 -12.06
C VAL A 552 -23.15 2.27 -12.74
N THR A 553 -23.12 3.59 -12.82
CA THR A 553 -24.06 4.43 -13.56
C THR A 553 -23.28 5.49 -14.32
N GLY A 554 -23.82 5.99 -15.43
CA GLY A 554 -23.18 7.07 -16.20
C GLY A 554 -23.51 7.01 -17.67
N ASN A 555 -22.57 7.47 -18.50
CA ASN A 555 -22.71 7.49 -19.97
C ASN A 555 -22.76 6.10 -20.59
N ASN A 556 -22.29 5.11 -19.87
CA ASN A 556 -22.33 3.70 -20.25
C ASN A 556 -23.58 3.01 -19.69
N PRO A 557 -24.05 1.89 -20.24
CA PRO A 557 -25.13 1.12 -19.66
C PRO A 557 -24.89 0.82 -18.20
N SER A 558 -25.89 1.07 -17.36
CA SER A 558 -25.81 0.80 -15.93
C SER A 558 -25.58 -0.68 -15.64
N TYR A 559 -24.73 -0.97 -14.67
CA TYR A 559 -24.44 -2.31 -14.18
C TYR A 559 -24.67 -2.38 -12.68
N ARG A 560 -25.22 -3.49 -12.19
CA ARG A 560 -25.46 -3.69 -10.76
C ARG A 560 -25.28 -5.14 -10.35
N GLU A 561 -24.47 -5.35 -9.32
CA GLU A 561 -24.40 -6.56 -8.50
C GLU A 561 -25.01 -6.28 -7.13
N SER A 562 -25.80 -7.19 -6.59
CA SER A 562 -26.46 -7.02 -5.31
C SER A 562 -26.36 -8.27 -4.46
N GLY A 563 -25.99 -8.10 -3.18
CA GLY A 563 -25.91 -9.19 -2.21
C GLY A 563 -24.80 -10.20 -2.50
N ARG A 564 -23.73 -9.80 -3.21
CA ARG A 564 -22.61 -10.69 -3.49
C ARG A 564 -21.89 -11.03 -2.19
N PHE A 565 -21.83 -12.31 -1.88
CA PHE A 565 -21.13 -12.81 -0.69
C PHE A 565 -19.67 -13.16 -1.05
N VAL A 566 -18.74 -12.65 -0.24
CA VAL A 566 -17.29 -12.85 -0.38
C VAL A 566 -16.80 -13.51 0.90
N PRO A 567 -16.51 -14.82 0.88
CA PRO A 567 -16.02 -15.57 2.04
C PRO A 567 -14.51 -15.38 2.26
N TYR A 568 -14.11 -15.59 3.52
CA TYR A 568 -12.73 -15.70 3.96
C TYR A 568 -12.63 -16.79 5.03
N VAL A 569 -11.70 -17.72 4.86
CA VAL A 569 -11.40 -18.74 5.85
C VAL A 569 -9.89 -18.88 5.98
N GLY A 570 -9.37 -18.88 7.20
CA GLY A 570 -7.96 -19.11 7.48
C GLY A 570 -7.80 -19.96 8.74
N ALA A 571 -6.90 -20.90 8.72
CA ALA A 571 -6.52 -21.69 9.89
C ALA A 571 -5.01 -21.58 10.12
N ILE A 572 -4.61 -21.44 11.36
CA ILE A 572 -3.21 -21.37 11.79
C ILE A 572 -3.00 -22.40 12.88
N TYR A 573 -1.99 -23.23 12.71
CA TYR A 573 -1.54 -24.17 13.71
C TYR A 573 -0.11 -23.88 14.10
N ASP A 574 0.11 -23.48 15.36
CA ASP A 574 1.43 -23.22 15.91
C ASP A 574 2.13 -24.54 16.24
N LEU A 575 3.17 -24.87 15.48
CA LEU A 575 4.01 -26.04 15.75
C LEU A 575 4.82 -25.86 17.03
N ASN A 576 5.20 -24.62 17.29
CA ASN A 576 5.86 -24.13 18.51
C ASN A 576 5.86 -22.59 18.48
N ASP A 577 6.53 -21.96 19.44
CA ASP A 577 6.61 -20.49 19.55
C ASP A 577 7.20 -19.81 18.31
N THR A 578 8.07 -20.51 17.57
CA THR A 578 8.75 -19.98 16.38
C THR A 578 7.98 -20.26 15.09
N TYR A 579 7.46 -21.47 14.89
CA TYR A 579 6.91 -21.93 13.62
C TYR A 579 5.41 -22.15 13.67
N SER A 580 4.71 -21.73 12.62
CA SER A 580 3.29 -21.97 12.41
C SER A 580 3.05 -22.41 10.97
N VAL A 581 2.16 -23.38 10.77
CA VAL A 581 1.61 -23.71 9.45
C VAL A 581 0.24 -23.07 9.31
N TYR A 582 -0.13 -22.72 8.09
CA TYR A 582 -1.45 -22.15 7.82
C TYR A 582 -2.03 -22.67 6.51
N ALA A 583 -3.36 -22.57 6.42
CA ALA A 583 -4.11 -22.71 5.20
C ALA A 583 -5.16 -21.60 5.12
N SER A 584 -5.40 -21.08 3.93
CA SER A 584 -6.47 -20.10 3.72
C SER A 584 -7.20 -20.29 2.41
N TYR A 585 -8.46 -19.86 2.40
CA TYR A 585 -9.29 -19.65 1.24
C TYR A 585 -9.82 -18.23 1.25
N THR A 586 -9.63 -17.54 0.14
CA THR A 586 -10.10 -16.17 -0.05
C THR A 586 -10.74 -16.02 -1.42
N ASP A 587 -11.72 -15.14 -1.51
CA ASP A 587 -12.48 -14.87 -2.73
C ASP A 587 -12.46 -13.38 -3.06
N ILE A 588 -12.64 -13.05 -4.34
CA ILE A 588 -12.82 -11.71 -4.85
C ILE A 588 -13.58 -11.76 -6.16
N PHE A 589 -14.28 -10.69 -6.49
CA PHE A 589 -14.89 -10.53 -7.81
C PHE A 589 -14.60 -9.14 -8.36
N MET A 590 -14.52 -9.05 -9.68
CA MET A 590 -14.39 -7.78 -10.39
C MET A 590 -15.45 -7.67 -11.48
N PRO A 591 -16.32 -6.66 -11.41
CA PRO A 591 -17.28 -6.40 -12.47
C PRO A 591 -16.57 -6.16 -13.81
N GLN A 592 -17.16 -6.71 -14.87
CA GLN A 592 -16.61 -6.57 -16.21
C GLN A 592 -16.61 -5.11 -16.69
N GLU A 593 -15.64 -4.77 -17.53
CA GLU A 593 -15.67 -3.53 -18.28
C GLU A 593 -16.87 -3.54 -19.24
N ASN A 594 -17.47 -2.40 -19.43
CA ASN A 594 -18.73 -2.25 -20.15
C ASN A 594 -18.69 -2.70 -21.62
N TYR A 595 -17.50 -2.76 -22.20
CA TYR A 595 -17.27 -3.25 -23.58
C TYR A 595 -17.07 -4.77 -23.64
N ASN A 596 -16.89 -5.47 -22.54
CA ASN A 596 -16.75 -6.93 -22.48
C ASN A 596 -18.10 -7.61 -22.64
N ARG A 597 -18.59 -7.63 -23.89
CA ARG A 597 -19.92 -8.14 -24.25
C ARG A 597 -19.79 -9.34 -25.17
N ASP A 598 -20.72 -10.29 -25.05
CA ASP A 598 -20.78 -11.46 -25.89
C ASP A 598 -21.33 -11.14 -27.32
N ARG A 599 -21.50 -12.19 -28.14
CA ARG A 599 -22.03 -12.09 -29.51
C ARG A 599 -23.44 -11.47 -29.55
N GLU A 600 -24.24 -11.68 -28.52
CA GLU A 600 -25.59 -11.15 -28.33
C GLU A 600 -25.60 -9.75 -27.69
N ASN A 601 -24.44 -9.12 -27.54
CA ASN A 601 -24.26 -7.81 -26.92
C ASN A 601 -24.67 -7.77 -25.41
N LYS A 602 -24.68 -8.92 -24.74
CA LYS A 602 -24.87 -9.03 -23.28
C LYS A 602 -23.51 -8.87 -22.59
N LEU A 603 -23.49 -8.13 -21.49
CA LEU A 603 -22.30 -8.01 -20.64
C LEU A 603 -21.93 -9.38 -20.06
N LEU A 604 -20.65 -9.72 -20.07
CA LEU A 604 -20.15 -10.95 -19.44
C LEU A 604 -20.39 -10.92 -17.92
N GLU A 605 -20.49 -12.10 -17.32
CA GLU A 605 -20.54 -12.23 -15.85
C GLU A 605 -19.26 -11.67 -15.23
N PRO A 606 -19.30 -11.21 -13.97
CA PRO A 606 -18.12 -10.72 -13.27
C PRO A 606 -16.95 -11.71 -13.32
N ASP A 607 -15.75 -11.18 -13.45
CA ASP A 607 -14.54 -11.93 -13.23
C ASP A 607 -14.45 -12.34 -11.76
N GLU A 608 -14.22 -13.60 -11.47
CA GLU A 608 -14.19 -14.17 -10.13
C GLU A 608 -12.85 -14.84 -9.87
N GLY A 609 -12.29 -14.58 -8.70
CA GLY A 609 -11.03 -15.18 -8.27
C GLY A 609 -11.14 -15.88 -6.93
N GLN A 610 -10.73 -17.15 -6.91
CA GLN A 610 -10.64 -17.99 -5.74
C GLN A 610 -9.17 -18.32 -5.48
N ASN A 611 -8.66 -17.92 -4.32
CA ASN A 611 -7.28 -18.17 -3.93
C ASN A 611 -7.21 -19.18 -2.77
N TRP A 612 -6.49 -20.26 -3.00
CA TRP A 612 -6.08 -21.23 -2.00
C TRP A 612 -4.61 -21.01 -1.68
N GLU A 613 -4.28 -20.97 -0.40
CA GLU A 613 -2.91 -20.76 0.05
C GLU A 613 -2.59 -21.68 1.22
N PHE A 614 -1.40 -22.30 1.17
CA PHE A 614 -0.86 -23.16 2.23
C PHE A 614 0.56 -22.71 2.50
N GLY A 615 0.92 -22.56 3.76
CA GLY A 615 2.26 -22.05 4.05
C GLY A 615 2.76 -22.34 5.45
N LEU A 616 4.04 -22.04 5.58
CA LEU A 616 4.79 -22.01 6.83
C LEU A 616 5.19 -20.58 7.13
N LYS A 617 5.03 -20.15 8.36
CA LYS A 617 5.53 -18.87 8.86
C LYS A 617 6.40 -19.09 10.07
N ALA A 618 7.40 -18.24 10.21
CA ALA A 618 8.31 -18.29 11.35
C ALA A 618 8.58 -16.88 11.87
N ASP A 619 8.67 -16.78 13.17
CA ASP A 619 9.00 -15.59 13.92
C ASP A 619 10.25 -15.89 14.77
N PHE A 620 11.34 -15.20 14.46
CA PHE A 620 12.63 -15.38 15.13
C PHE A 620 12.98 -14.10 15.90
N LEU A 621 13.81 -14.26 16.91
CA LEU A 621 14.39 -13.15 17.67
C LEU A 621 13.30 -12.21 18.25
N ASP A 622 12.21 -12.80 18.77
CA ASP A 622 11.08 -12.09 19.38
C ASP A 622 10.43 -11.07 18.41
N GLY A 623 10.14 -11.51 17.17
CA GLY A 623 9.46 -10.70 16.15
C GLY A 623 10.37 -9.81 15.32
N ARG A 624 11.68 -9.79 15.58
CA ARG A 624 12.62 -8.97 14.81
C ARG A 624 12.94 -9.52 13.44
N LEU A 625 12.75 -10.83 13.23
CA LEU A 625 12.95 -11.48 11.93
C LEU A 625 11.76 -12.39 11.63
N ASN A 626 11.07 -12.10 10.54
CA ASN A 626 9.96 -12.90 10.03
C ASN A 626 10.37 -13.65 8.77
N ALA A 627 9.95 -14.90 8.64
CA ALA A 627 10.10 -15.69 7.44
C ALA A 627 8.78 -16.36 7.06
N SER A 628 8.54 -16.52 5.77
CA SER A 628 7.37 -17.22 5.24
C SER A 628 7.71 -18.00 4.00
N ALA A 629 7.03 -19.14 3.81
CA ALA A 629 7.02 -19.90 2.59
C ALA A 629 5.57 -20.31 2.30
N ALA A 630 5.09 -20.04 1.10
CA ALA A 630 3.70 -20.28 0.72
C ALA A 630 3.63 -20.97 -0.66
N TYR A 631 2.74 -21.92 -0.79
CA TYR A 631 2.21 -22.41 -2.05
C TYR A 631 0.83 -21.80 -2.26
N PHE A 632 0.54 -21.31 -3.46
CA PHE A 632 -0.74 -20.74 -3.82
C PHE A 632 -1.29 -21.32 -5.13
N GLU A 633 -2.62 -21.35 -5.19
CA GLU A 633 -3.35 -21.70 -6.40
C GLU A 633 -4.54 -20.72 -6.53
N ILE A 634 -4.59 -19.97 -7.64
CA ILE A 634 -5.65 -19.00 -7.93
C ILE A 634 -6.42 -19.49 -9.15
N HIS A 635 -7.72 -19.65 -8.98
CA HIS A 635 -8.66 -19.97 -10.03
C HIS A 635 -9.41 -18.71 -10.44
N GLU A 636 -9.22 -18.28 -11.69
CA GLU A 636 -9.98 -17.19 -12.33
C GLU A 636 -11.09 -17.77 -13.20
N SER A 637 -12.28 -17.23 -13.09
CA SER A 637 -13.45 -17.55 -13.91
C SER A 637 -13.98 -16.30 -14.56
N ASN A 638 -14.63 -16.45 -15.71
CA ASN A 638 -15.25 -15.37 -16.47
C ASN A 638 -14.27 -14.31 -17.01
N ARG A 639 -12.99 -14.65 -17.15
CA ARG A 639 -12.01 -13.78 -17.81
C ARG A 639 -12.47 -13.45 -19.22
N ALA A 640 -12.52 -12.15 -19.55
CA ALA A 640 -12.90 -11.71 -20.89
C ALA A 640 -11.76 -11.93 -21.89
N LEU A 641 -12.02 -12.69 -22.93
CA LEU A 641 -11.14 -12.87 -24.09
C LEU A 641 -11.86 -12.45 -25.37
N SER A 642 -11.12 -11.86 -26.32
CA SER A 642 -11.64 -11.59 -27.64
C SER A 642 -12.22 -12.86 -28.29
N ASP A 643 -13.41 -12.77 -28.83
CA ASP A 643 -13.99 -13.86 -29.61
C ASP A 643 -13.57 -13.78 -31.08
N ASP A 644 -12.31 -14.14 -31.36
CA ASP A 644 -11.69 -13.96 -32.67
C ASP A 644 -12.42 -14.75 -33.77
N GLU A 645 -13.04 -15.88 -33.43
CA GLU A 645 -13.84 -16.67 -34.36
C GLU A 645 -15.06 -15.87 -34.88
N TYR A 646 -15.69 -15.11 -34.00
CA TYR A 646 -16.79 -14.23 -34.36
C TYR A 646 -16.30 -12.93 -34.99
N ASN A 647 -15.32 -12.26 -34.37
CA ASN A 647 -14.88 -10.95 -34.75
C ASN A 647 -14.21 -10.90 -36.16
N ASN A 648 -13.63 -12.02 -36.59
CA ASN A 648 -12.99 -12.15 -37.91
C ASN A 648 -13.89 -12.71 -39.02
N GLN A 649 -15.21 -12.81 -38.78
CA GLN A 649 -16.16 -13.25 -39.80
C GLN A 649 -16.25 -12.27 -41.00
N THR A 650 -16.67 -12.81 -42.15
CA THR A 650 -16.94 -11.98 -43.33
C THR A 650 -18.42 -12.18 -43.75
N PRO A 651 -19.26 -11.15 -43.75
CA PRO A 651 -18.97 -9.73 -43.43
C PRO A 651 -18.62 -9.53 -41.93
N ILE A 652 -17.83 -8.48 -41.63
CA ILE A 652 -17.44 -8.13 -40.27
C ILE A 652 -18.71 -7.87 -39.46
N PRO A 653 -18.84 -8.49 -38.25
CA PRO A 653 -19.97 -8.27 -37.36
C PRO A 653 -20.13 -6.79 -36.96
N SER A 654 -21.35 -6.38 -36.65
CA SER A 654 -21.66 -4.99 -36.26
C SER A 654 -21.15 -4.62 -34.85
N ASN A 655 -20.84 -5.63 -34.03
CA ASN A 655 -20.31 -5.48 -32.67
C ASN A 655 -19.06 -6.34 -32.50
N TYR A 656 -18.13 -5.86 -31.70
CA TYR A 656 -16.99 -6.63 -31.25
C TYR A 656 -17.40 -7.48 -30.05
N ALA A 657 -17.16 -8.79 -30.09
CA ALA A 657 -17.60 -9.72 -29.05
C ALA A 657 -16.42 -10.27 -28.24
N TYR A 658 -16.72 -10.54 -26.99
CA TYR A 658 -15.87 -11.24 -26.04
C TYR A 658 -16.52 -12.57 -25.62
N LYS A 659 -15.72 -13.50 -25.12
CA LYS A 659 -16.16 -14.75 -24.51
C LYS A 659 -15.50 -14.95 -23.16
N SER A 660 -16.21 -15.62 -22.26
CA SER A 660 -15.66 -16.02 -20.96
C SER A 660 -14.62 -17.13 -21.13
N SER A 661 -13.54 -17.03 -20.39
CA SER A 661 -12.49 -18.04 -20.27
C SER A 661 -12.14 -18.26 -18.79
N LYS A 662 -11.30 -19.23 -18.54
CA LYS A 662 -10.76 -19.55 -17.21
C LYS A 662 -9.25 -19.48 -17.25
N ALA A 663 -8.65 -19.16 -16.11
CA ALA A 663 -7.22 -19.28 -15.92
C ALA A 663 -6.91 -19.87 -14.54
N VAL A 664 -5.80 -20.55 -14.42
CA VAL A 664 -5.28 -21.07 -13.15
C VAL A 664 -3.83 -20.64 -13.02
N THR A 665 -3.53 -19.97 -11.92
CA THR A 665 -2.16 -19.68 -11.51
C THR A 665 -1.75 -20.62 -10.39
N LYS A 666 -0.58 -21.25 -10.54
CA LYS A 666 0.06 -22.03 -9.49
C LYS A 666 1.46 -21.49 -9.25
N GLY A 667 1.87 -21.46 -7.98
CA GLY A 667 3.19 -20.95 -7.65
C GLY A 667 3.56 -21.11 -6.18
N TYR A 668 4.76 -20.68 -5.87
CA TYR A 668 5.25 -20.63 -4.51
C TYR A 668 6.09 -19.35 -4.28
N GLU A 669 6.07 -18.90 -3.05
CA GLU A 669 6.77 -17.69 -2.61
C GLU A 669 7.52 -18.00 -1.32
N VAL A 670 8.72 -17.45 -1.20
CA VAL A 670 9.51 -17.45 0.03
C VAL A 670 9.92 -16.02 0.32
N GLU A 671 9.70 -15.56 1.55
CA GLU A 671 10.08 -14.21 1.96
C GLU A 671 10.70 -14.22 3.35
N VAL A 672 11.71 -13.40 3.56
CA VAL A 672 12.36 -13.14 4.85
C VAL A 672 12.51 -11.64 5.01
N SER A 673 12.10 -11.09 6.15
CA SER A 673 12.25 -9.66 6.46
C SER A 673 12.57 -9.43 7.93
N GLY A 674 13.47 -8.47 8.21
CA GLY A 674 13.83 -8.03 9.56
C GLY A 674 15.31 -8.12 9.87
N GLU A 675 15.63 -8.16 11.16
CA GLU A 675 17.00 -8.15 11.69
C GLU A 675 17.53 -9.58 11.86
N ILE A 676 18.53 -9.98 11.03
CA ILE A 676 19.16 -11.30 11.13
C ILE A 676 20.25 -11.36 12.19
N ALA A 677 20.84 -10.23 12.51
CA ALA A 677 21.78 -10.03 13.62
C ALA A 677 21.79 -8.55 14.01
N PRO A 678 22.18 -8.17 15.23
CA PRO A 678 22.13 -6.79 15.69
C PRO A 678 22.78 -5.80 14.72
N GLY A 679 21.96 -4.90 14.17
CA GLY A 679 22.31 -3.91 13.16
C GLY A 679 22.37 -4.43 11.72
N TRP A 680 21.94 -5.68 11.46
CA TRP A 680 21.92 -6.27 10.13
C TRP A 680 20.47 -6.54 9.68
N GLN A 681 19.93 -5.66 8.83
CA GLN A 681 18.59 -5.76 8.26
C GLN A 681 18.60 -6.49 6.92
N LEU A 682 17.59 -7.27 6.67
CA LEU A 682 17.36 -8.01 5.43
C LEU A 682 15.91 -7.92 5.02
N GLN A 683 15.64 -7.72 3.72
CA GLN A 683 14.40 -8.11 3.05
C GLN A 683 14.76 -8.89 1.80
N ALA A 684 14.30 -10.13 1.72
CA ALA A 684 14.57 -11.01 0.60
C ALA A 684 13.32 -11.81 0.25
N GLY A 685 13.11 -12.05 -1.05
CA GLY A 685 12.03 -12.90 -1.52
C GLY A 685 12.34 -13.55 -2.85
N TYR A 686 11.80 -14.74 -3.01
CA TYR A 686 11.75 -15.49 -4.26
C TYR A 686 10.31 -15.85 -4.57
N THR A 687 9.91 -15.68 -5.82
CA THR A 687 8.58 -16.04 -6.29
C THR A 687 8.71 -16.83 -7.59
N HIS A 688 7.99 -17.95 -7.66
CA HIS A 688 7.76 -18.72 -8.88
C HIS A 688 6.27 -18.79 -9.15
N LYS A 689 5.86 -18.55 -10.41
CA LYS A 689 4.46 -18.67 -10.83
C LYS A 689 4.34 -19.11 -12.27
N VAL A 690 3.27 -19.87 -12.57
CA VAL A 690 2.86 -20.20 -13.94
C VAL A 690 1.36 -19.98 -14.05
N VAL A 691 0.94 -19.27 -15.09
CA VAL A 691 -0.47 -19.02 -15.42
C VAL A 691 -0.83 -19.85 -16.66
N ARG A 692 -1.94 -20.61 -16.58
CA ARG A 692 -2.45 -21.40 -17.70
C ARG A 692 -3.93 -21.14 -17.93
N ASP A 693 -4.34 -21.17 -19.19
CA ASP A 693 -5.75 -21.11 -19.57
C ASP A 693 -6.44 -22.49 -19.44
N ASP A 694 -7.71 -22.57 -19.81
CA ASP A 694 -8.53 -23.77 -19.78
C ASP A 694 -8.09 -24.86 -20.76
N LYS A 695 -7.16 -24.57 -21.67
CA LYS A 695 -6.51 -25.50 -22.61
C LYS A 695 -5.11 -25.91 -22.19
N ASP A 696 -4.70 -25.57 -20.97
CA ASP A 696 -3.35 -25.80 -20.43
C ASP A 696 -2.23 -25.04 -21.16
N VAL A 697 -2.57 -23.97 -21.89
CA VAL A 697 -1.62 -23.09 -22.55
C VAL A 697 -1.12 -22.03 -21.56
N LYS A 698 0.19 -21.77 -21.56
CA LYS A 698 0.76 -20.69 -20.75
C LYS A 698 0.28 -19.32 -21.26
N ILE A 699 -0.19 -18.48 -20.33
CA ILE A 699 -0.64 -17.10 -20.58
C ILE A 699 0.06 -16.14 -19.60
N SER A 700 -0.11 -14.84 -19.78
CA SER A 700 0.58 -13.81 -18.98
C SER A 700 2.11 -13.95 -19.01
N THR A 701 2.64 -14.42 -20.15
CA THR A 701 4.05 -14.77 -20.36
C THR A 701 4.96 -13.55 -20.43
N PHE A 702 4.42 -12.34 -20.60
CA PHE A 702 5.18 -11.09 -20.51
C PHE A 702 5.69 -10.80 -19.08
N GLU A 703 5.05 -11.40 -18.07
CA GLU A 703 5.55 -11.39 -16.71
C GLU A 703 6.56 -12.54 -16.51
N PRO A 704 7.66 -12.31 -15.77
CA PRO A 704 8.61 -13.38 -15.46
C PRO A 704 7.95 -14.48 -14.62
N GLU A 705 8.30 -15.73 -14.90
CA GLU A 705 7.87 -16.86 -14.06
C GLU A 705 8.61 -16.87 -12.73
N ASP A 706 9.88 -16.49 -12.74
CA ASP A 706 10.76 -16.50 -11.56
C ASP A 706 11.29 -15.11 -11.26
N GLN A 707 11.27 -14.72 -9.99
CA GLN A 707 11.81 -13.45 -9.51
C GLN A 707 12.57 -13.64 -8.19
N VAL A 708 13.69 -12.94 -8.05
CA VAL A 708 14.43 -12.77 -6.79
C VAL A 708 14.56 -11.28 -6.50
N LYS A 709 14.25 -10.89 -5.27
CA LYS A 709 14.55 -9.55 -4.75
C LYS A 709 15.21 -9.70 -3.39
N LEU A 710 16.35 -9.06 -3.22
CA LEU A 710 17.12 -9.08 -1.96
C LEU A 710 17.68 -7.68 -1.71
N TYR A 711 17.43 -7.17 -0.50
CA TYR A 711 17.95 -5.90 0.00
C TYR A 711 18.44 -6.08 1.42
N THR A 712 19.63 -5.57 1.71
CA THR A 712 20.22 -5.72 3.03
C THR A 712 21.05 -4.51 3.41
N THR A 713 21.08 -4.18 4.70
CA THR A 713 21.93 -3.14 5.27
C THR A 713 22.56 -3.64 6.55
N TYR A 714 23.81 -3.27 6.78
CA TYR A 714 24.58 -3.62 7.98
C TYR A 714 25.26 -2.39 8.57
N LYS A 715 24.88 -2.06 9.81
CA LYS A 715 25.58 -1.06 10.62
C LYS A 715 26.85 -1.66 11.17
N LEU A 716 27.99 -1.13 10.74
CA LEU A 716 29.30 -1.61 11.18
C LEU A 716 29.50 -1.38 12.68
N LYS A 717 30.43 -2.11 13.27
CA LYS A 717 30.73 -2.07 14.70
C LYS A 717 32.09 -1.45 14.99
N GLY A 718 32.36 -1.11 16.25
CA GLY A 718 33.64 -0.58 16.72
C GLY A 718 33.93 0.81 16.15
N ASN A 719 35.11 1.05 15.63
CA ASN A 719 35.53 2.36 15.10
C ASN A 719 34.76 2.80 13.85
N LEU A 720 33.96 1.92 13.28
CA LEU A 720 33.12 2.18 12.09
C LEU A 720 31.63 2.21 12.40
N ASP A 721 31.24 2.33 13.66
CA ASP A 721 29.84 2.29 14.12
C ASP A 721 28.93 3.41 13.54
N LYS A 722 29.55 4.45 12.96
CA LYS A 722 28.85 5.51 12.23
C LYS A 722 28.51 5.17 10.78
N LEU A 723 29.02 4.04 10.28
CA LEU A 723 28.86 3.64 8.88
C LEU A 723 27.88 2.48 8.78
N THR A 724 26.85 2.66 7.95
CA THR A 724 25.95 1.60 7.49
C THR A 724 26.23 1.36 6.01
N VAL A 725 26.44 0.12 5.63
CA VAL A 725 26.62 -0.30 4.23
C VAL A 725 25.50 -1.26 3.85
N GLY A 726 25.12 -1.27 2.59
CA GLY A 726 24.05 -2.13 2.12
C GLY A 726 24.06 -2.27 0.61
N GLY A 727 23.10 -3.03 0.13
CA GLY A 727 22.86 -3.20 -1.30
C GLY A 727 21.66 -4.06 -1.57
N GLY A 728 21.32 -4.15 -2.83
CA GLY A 728 20.19 -4.92 -3.32
C GLY A 728 20.52 -5.65 -4.60
N VAL A 729 19.81 -6.75 -4.80
CA VAL A 729 19.85 -7.53 -6.05
C VAL A 729 18.43 -7.84 -6.44
N ARG A 730 18.10 -7.53 -7.69
CA ARG A 730 16.86 -7.94 -8.34
C ARG A 730 17.17 -8.80 -9.55
N TRP A 731 16.57 -9.96 -9.62
CA TRP A 731 16.65 -10.84 -10.77
C TRP A 731 15.25 -11.24 -11.23
N GLN A 732 15.08 -11.38 -12.53
CA GLN A 732 13.90 -11.98 -13.12
C GLN A 732 14.27 -12.89 -14.30
N SER A 733 13.44 -13.91 -14.50
CA SER A 733 13.53 -14.81 -15.67
C SER A 733 13.08 -14.11 -16.95
N VAL A 734 13.21 -14.80 -18.07
CA VAL A 734 12.73 -14.33 -19.37
C VAL A 734 11.21 -14.10 -19.32
N GLY A 735 10.77 -13.02 -19.95
CA GLY A 735 9.36 -12.77 -20.27
C GLY A 735 9.20 -12.61 -21.78
N TRP A 736 8.05 -13.04 -22.34
CA TRP A 736 7.80 -12.95 -23.77
C TRP A 736 6.32 -12.74 -24.05
N GLN A 737 6.03 -12.19 -25.23
CA GLN A 737 4.68 -11.99 -25.73
C GLN A 737 4.64 -12.04 -27.26
N ASP A 738 3.64 -12.69 -27.82
CA ASP A 738 3.31 -12.59 -29.22
C ASP A 738 2.56 -11.29 -29.50
N ILE A 739 3.09 -10.49 -30.39
CA ILE A 739 2.51 -9.22 -30.79
C ILE A 739 2.04 -9.31 -32.24
N TYR A 740 0.72 -9.15 -32.45
CA TYR A 740 0.13 -9.11 -33.79
C TYR A 740 0.25 -7.71 -34.39
N ASN A 741 1.36 -7.44 -35.04
CA ASN A 741 1.55 -6.19 -35.79
C ASN A 741 2.49 -6.32 -36.97
N ASN A 742 3.01 -7.51 -37.26
CA ASN A 742 3.88 -7.70 -38.42
C ASN A 742 3.05 -7.88 -39.69
N PRO A 743 3.16 -6.97 -40.69
CA PRO A 743 2.35 -7.01 -41.90
C PRO A 743 2.58 -8.26 -42.78
N HIS A 744 3.70 -8.98 -42.59
CA HIS A 744 4.05 -10.17 -43.36
C HIS A 744 3.94 -11.47 -42.63
N LYS A 745 4.07 -11.45 -41.26
CA LYS A 745 4.10 -12.65 -40.41
C LYS A 745 2.87 -12.79 -39.52
N GLY A 746 2.12 -11.71 -39.33
CA GLY A 746 1.04 -11.65 -38.35
C GLY A 746 1.58 -11.54 -36.95
N TYR A 747 1.58 -12.64 -36.18
CA TYR A 747 2.17 -12.67 -34.84
C TYR A 747 3.70 -12.79 -34.93
N GLU A 748 4.39 -12.01 -34.09
CA GLU A 748 5.83 -12.08 -33.87
C GLU A 748 6.11 -12.07 -32.38
N GLU A 749 6.93 -13.02 -31.91
CA GLU A 749 7.34 -13.10 -30.52
C GLU A 749 8.37 -12.02 -30.20
N PHE A 750 8.11 -11.26 -29.16
CA PHE A 750 9.04 -10.34 -28.53
C PHE A 750 9.34 -10.83 -27.12
N SER A 751 10.63 -10.96 -26.80
CA SER A 751 11.09 -11.44 -25.50
C SER A 751 12.04 -10.44 -24.85
N GLN A 752 12.00 -10.41 -23.52
CA GLN A 752 12.98 -9.77 -22.68
C GLN A 752 13.79 -10.87 -21.99
N ASP A 753 15.11 -10.89 -22.24
CA ASP A 753 16.00 -11.86 -21.60
C ASP A 753 16.01 -11.69 -20.08
N ALA A 754 16.35 -12.78 -19.38
CA ALA A 754 16.61 -12.73 -17.95
C ALA A 754 17.72 -11.74 -17.62
N TYR A 755 17.55 -10.96 -16.54
CA TYR A 755 18.53 -9.96 -16.15
C TYR A 755 18.66 -9.79 -14.65
N TRP A 756 19.81 -9.23 -14.25
CA TRP A 756 20.11 -8.83 -12.88
C TRP A 756 20.28 -7.32 -12.80
N LEU A 757 19.73 -6.71 -11.76
CA LEU A 757 20.04 -5.34 -11.36
C LEU A 757 20.64 -5.38 -9.96
N VAL A 758 21.72 -4.61 -9.77
CA VAL A 758 22.45 -4.55 -8.49
C VAL A 758 22.51 -3.11 -8.04
N ASP A 759 22.14 -2.89 -6.79
CA ASP A 759 22.11 -1.59 -6.14
C ASP A 759 23.07 -1.60 -4.93
N LEU A 760 23.72 -0.48 -4.63
CA LEU A 760 24.55 -0.31 -3.45
C LEU A 760 24.10 0.92 -2.67
N MET A 761 24.21 0.84 -1.34
CA MET A 761 23.96 1.97 -0.47
C MET A 761 25.06 2.11 0.59
N THR A 762 25.30 3.34 1.00
CA THR A 762 26.08 3.63 2.20
C THR A 762 25.52 4.84 2.90
N ARG A 763 25.44 4.79 4.24
CA ARG A 763 25.04 5.91 5.09
C ARG A 763 26.10 6.15 6.16
N TYR A 764 26.52 7.39 6.28
CA TYR A 764 27.47 7.82 7.30
C TYR A 764 26.82 8.81 8.27
N GLN A 765 26.82 8.48 9.55
CA GLN A 765 26.33 9.35 10.62
C GLN A 765 27.43 10.39 10.97
N VAL A 766 27.33 11.59 10.38
CA VAL A 766 28.31 12.65 10.57
C VAL A 766 28.29 13.16 12.01
N THR A 767 27.10 13.49 12.52
CA THR A 767 26.84 13.84 13.90
C THR A 767 25.61 13.09 14.41
N LYS A 768 25.21 13.26 15.66
CA LYS A 768 23.97 12.66 16.18
C LYS A 768 22.72 13.03 15.35
N ASN A 769 22.72 14.21 14.73
CA ASN A 769 21.57 14.78 14.03
C ASN A 769 21.78 14.93 12.51
N VAL A 770 22.96 14.58 11.99
CA VAL A 770 23.27 14.71 10.56
C VAL A 770 23.80 13.41 10.01
N SER A 771 23.17 12.89 8.99
CA SER A 771 23.63 11.74 8.22
C SER A 771 23.73 12.06 6.73
N ALA A 772 24.63 11.38 6.03
CA ALA A 772 24.74 11.42 4.57
C ALA A 772 24.54 10.02 4.01
N THR A 773 23.65 9.90 3.02
CA THR A 773 23.37 8.62 2.34
C THR A 773 23.74 8.72 0.87
N LEU A 774 24.40 7.70 0.36
CA LEU A 774 24.70 7.52 -1.06
C LEU A 774 24.03 6.23 -1.55
N ASN A 775 23.20 6.34 -2.56
CA ASN A 775 22.57 5.22 -3.27
C ASN A 775 23.11 5.17 -4.71
N LEU A 776 23.59 4.01 -5.13
CA LEU A 776 24.04 3.72 -6.48
C LEU A 776 23.16 2.61 -7.04
N ASN A 777 22.22 2.96 -7.92
CA ASN A 777 21.25 2.03 -8.47
C ASN A 777 21.74 1.52 -9.83
N ASN A 778 21.48 0.22 -10.11
CA ASN A 778 21.87 -0.44 -11.37
C ASN A 778 23.35 -0.20 -11.72
N ILE A 779 24.26 -0.58 -10.82
CA ILE A 779 25.71 -0.28 -10.94
C ILE A 779 26.38 -0.88 -12.19
N PHE A 780 25.77 -1.88 -12.82
CA PHE A 780 26.25 -2.48 -14.06
C PHE A 780 25.61 -1.90 -15.34
N ASP A 781 24.82 -0.83 -15.19
CA ASP A 781 24.13 -0.13 -16.29
C ASP A 781 23.38 -1.07 -17.26
N LYS A 782 22.71 -2.09 -16.70
CA LYS A 782 21.84 -2.99 -17.47
C LYS A 782 20.66 -2.23 -18.06
N SER A 783 20.41 -2.47 -19.34
CA SER A 783 19.31 -1.87 -20.12
C SER A 783 18.36 -2.93 -20.63
#